data_1770fc77b5c932b24ae57358d9ef79be
#
_entry.id   1770fc77b5c932b24ae57358d9ef79be
#
_cell.length_a   1.000
_cell.length_b   1.000
_cell.length_c   1.000
_cell.angle_alpha   90.00
_cell.angle_beta   90.00
_cell.angle_gamma   90.00
#
_symmetry.space_group_name_H-M   'P 1'
#
loop_
_entity.id
_entity.type
_entity.pdbx_description
1 polymer ?
#
loop_
_entity_poly.entity_id
_entity_poly.type
_entity_poly.pdbx_seq_one_letter_code
_entity_poly.pdbx_strand_id
1 'polypeptide(L)'
;MMTIEDYALDVGKTIDEIKALCDKIGINYEDEKTPLDETDIILLDNEQQDAEDYITGDIEDLETKDYEEEVSDKAEKLAMDTKFDLDNETNFQKVKSKPVKKAENKKECFKERKKIYKHREKLQSNETEQDANVILYENGMTVSDLAKALEVGPVEVVKKLMALGIMASVNQSIDYDSAEVVASEYDKVLKKAETADISNFENYEISDAEEDLVERPPVVTIMGHVDHGKTTLLDYIRKSNVASGEAGGITQAIGAYSVKYKDKSITFIDTPGHEAFTEMRARGASITDIVIIIVAADDGVMPQTKEAIDHAKAAGVPIIVAINKIDKPDANIERIMTALVENGLTPEEWGGDVIVNKISAATGENVNELLDNILLVAEMEGYKANPSRYATGAVIESKKDSKVGSVITLLIQNGTLRLGDPIVIGNSFGKVRTLKNDLGQNIVEASPSTPVEVTGISEVPSAGDKFMAFESEKQAKQIAEERKLRSREKDSNFSGMTLEDLFGRIQEGIKEIKIVLKADVNGSLEAVKNSLEKISVDGVKVSVIRGAVGAITESDIVLASASDALIIGFNVRANQKTMDMAKQYNIPIKTYDIIYKVVEDMEKAMKGMLDPEYEEKVTGTLEVRQIFKFSKIGLIAGCHVLSGTVKNNQKARIIRDDVVVYNGSVK
;
A
#
# COMPACT_ATOMS: atom_id res chain seq x y z
N MET A 1 45.35 -9.17 30.41
CA MET A 1 45.87 -8.09 29.57
C MET A 1 45.73 -8.57 28.15
N MET A 2 45.00 -7.84 27.34
CA MET A 2 44.68 -8.16 25.95
C MET A 2 45.94 -7.91 25.09
N THR A 3 46.28 -8.82 24.21
CA THR A 3 47.42 -8.66 23.30
C THR A 3 46.96 -8.08 21.95
N ILE A 4 47.89 -7.58 21.12
CA ILE A 4 47.55 -7.10 19.77
C ILE A 4 46.86 -8.18 18.94
N GLU A 5 47.25 -9.45 19.11
CA GLU A 5 46.65 -10.61 18.46
C GLU A 5 45.19 -10.85 18.93
N ASP A 6 44.97 -10.74 20.25
CA ASP A 6 43.65 -10.90 20.85
C ASP A 6 42.72 -9.74 20.43
N TYR A 7 43.24 -8.51 20.39
CA TYR A 7 42.47 -7.34 19.96
C TYR A 7 42.10 -7.39 18.47
N ALA A 8 43.02 -7.85 17.61
CA ALA A 8 42.76 -8.04 16.19
C ALA A 8 41.64 -9.07 15.95
N LEU A 9 41.60 -10.15 16.73
CA LEU A 9 40.56 -11.17 16.69
C LEU A 9 39.19 -10.63 17.17
N ASP A 10 39.20 -9.81 18.21
CA ASP A 10 37.97 -9.24 18.79
C ASP A 10 37.29 -8.23 17.84
N VAL A 11 38.11 -7.44 17.15
CA VAL A 11 37.64 -6.42 16.20
C VAL A 11 37.44 -6.96 14.76
N GLY A 12 37.89 -8.20 14.50
CA GLY A 12 37.73 -8.85 13.18
C GLY A 12 38.62 -8.25 12.09
N LYS A 13 39.74 -7.61 12.45
CA LYS A 13 40.75 -7.03 11.52
C LYS A 13 42.03 -7.87 11.50
N THR A 14 42.84 -7.68 10.47
CA THR A 14 44.14 -8.34 10.37
C THR A 14 45.14 -7.73 11.32
N ILE A 15 46.10 -8.54 11.81
CA ILE A 15 47.16 -8.09 12.73
C ILE A 15 47.97 -6.94 12.13
N ASP A 16 48.23 -6.97 10.82
CA ASP A 16 48.96 -5.92 10.11
C ASP A 16 48.21 -4.58 10.07
N GLU A 17 46.87 -4.61 10.00
CA GLU A 17 46.02 -3.41 10.08
C GLU A 17 46.06 -2.78 11.47
N ILE A 18 46.03 -3.60 12.53
CA ILE A 18 46.12 -3.11 13.91
C ILE A 18 47.51 -2.54 14.20
N LYS A 19 48.58 -3.16 13.68
CA LYS A 19 49.94 -2.60 13.78
C LYS A 19 50.05 -1.23 13.10
N ALA A 20 49.46 -1.08 11.92
CA ALA A 20 49.45 0.20 11.21
C ALA A 20 48.67 1.29 11.98
N LEU A 21 47.58 0.91 12.70
CA LEU A 21 46.87 1.80 13.61
C LEU A 21 47.70 2.18 14.84
N CYS A 22 48.37 1.21 15.46
CA CYS A 22 49.27 1.47 16.57
C CYS A 22 50.41 2.45 16.17
N ASP A 23 51.01 2.28 14.98
CA ASP A 23 52.04 3.18 14.46
C ASP A 23 51.48 4.59 14.21
N LYS A 24 50.24 4.72 13.76
CA LYS A 24 49.54 6.00 13.51
C LYS A 24 49.26 6.76 14.80
N ILE A 25 48.87 6.05 15.86
CA ILE A 25 48.51 6.62 17.17
C ILE A 25 49.75 6.82 18.05
N GLY A 26 50.88 6.14 17.73
CA GLY A 26 52.13 6.24 18.47
C GLY A 26 52.23 5.27 19.65
N ILE A 27 51.52 4.16 19.60
CA ILE A 27 51.59 3.07 20.59
C ILE A 27 52.83 2.21 20.27
N ASN A 28 53.78 2.10 21.23
CA ASN A 28 54.96 1.30 21.04
C ASN A 28 54.71 -0.19 21.31
N TYR A 29 55.04 -1.04 20.35
CA TYR A 29 54.95 -2.51 20.49
C TYR A 29 56.23 -3.16 20.00
N GLU A 30 56.65 -4.29 20.60
CA GLU A 30 57.84 -5.06 20.20
C GLU A 30 57.45 -6.28 19.37
N ASP A 31 56.35 -6.97 19.73
CA ASP A 31 55.85 -8.19 19.08
C ASP A 31 54.32 -8.23 19.08
N GLU A 32 53.73 -9.17 18.31
CA GLU A 32 52.25 -9.41 18.21
C GLU A 32 51.62 -9.78 19.55
N LYS A 33 52.42 -10.26 20.50
CA LYS A 33 52.01 -10.65 21.85
C LYS A 33 52.26 -9.56 22.89
N THR A 34 52.58 -8.35 22.48
CA THR A 34 52.73 -7.22 23.39
C THR A 34 51.37 -6.91 24.04
N PRO A 35 51.30 -6.90 25.41
CA PRO A 35 50.06 -6.59 26.09
C PRO A 35 49.71 -5.10 25.94
N LEU A 36 48.50 -4.82 25.51
CA LEU A 36 47.93 -3.47 25.42
C LEU A 36 47.39 -3.07 26.80
N ASP A 37 47.63 -1.79 27.17
CA ASP A 37 47.05 -1.20 28.37
C ASP A 37 45.61 -0.74 28.09
N GLU A 38 44.79 -0.54 29.13
CA GLU A 38 43.38 -0.07 28.97
C GLU A 38 43.31 1.27 28.24
N THR A 39 44.31 2.14 28.39
CA THR A 39 44.40 3.42 27.68
C THR A 39 44.71 3.23 26.18
N ASP A 40 45.49 2.22 25.81
CA ASP A 40 45.86 1.91 24.43
C ASP A 40 44.65 1.33 23.68
N ILE A 41 43.87 0.51 24.34
CA ILE A 41 42.60 -0.06 23.80
C ILE A 41 41.58 1.04 23.52
N ILE A 42 41.39 1.99 24.46
CA ILE A 42 40.48 3.13 24.28
C ILE A 42 40.92 4.03 23.12
N LEU A 43 42.23 4.23 22.92
CA LEU A 43 42.74 5.02 21.82
C LEU A 43 42.52 4.32 20.47
N LEU A 44 42.68 3.00 20.42
CA LEU A 44 42.42 2.19 19.23
C LEU A 44 40.94 2.17 18.88
N ASP A 45 40.03 2.06 19.87
CA ASP A 45 38.60 2.07 19.67
C ASP A 45 38.10 3.44 19.19
N ASN A 46 38.61 4.55 19.73
CA ASN A 46 38.24 5.89 19.29
C ASN A 46 38.65 6.18 17.85
N GLU A 47 39.88 5.79 17.46
CA GLU A 47 40.37 5.98 16.07
C GLU A 47 39.58 5.10 15.07
N GLN A 48 39.02 3.99 15.52
CA GLN A 48 38.11 3.17 14.70
C GLN A 48 36.72 3.78 14.57
N GLN A 49 36.17 4.39 15.62
CA GLN A 49 34.91 5.12 15.56
C GLN A 49 35.02 6.38 14.71
N ASP A 50 36.14 7.13 14.81
CA ASP A 50 36.37 8.28 13.93
C ASP A 50 36.51 7.86 12.45
N ALA A 51 37.02 6.66 12.16
CA ALA A 51 37.07 6.11 10.79
C ALA A 51 35.70 5.66 10.26
N GLU A 52 34.78 5.21 11.12
CA GLU A 52 33.41 4.88 10.76
C GLU A 52 32.52 6.12 10.63
N ASP A 53 32.71 7.16 11.47
CA ASP A 53 32.00 8.43 11.39
C ASP A 53 32.42 9.27 10.16
N TYR A 54 33.66 9.13 9.66
CA TYR A 54 34.10 9.72 8.39
C TYR A 54 33.46 9.08 7.15
N ILE A 55 32.87 7.89 7.27
CA ILE A 55 32.13 7.22 6.20
C ILE A 55 30.65 7.68 6.19
N THR A 56 30.15 8.31 7.26
CA THR A 56 28.75 8.74 7.40
C THR A 56 28.51 10.24 7.36
N GLY A 57 29.57 11.08 7.40
CA GLY A 57 29.49 12.54 7.37
C GLY A 57 30.20 13.13 6.15
N ASP A 58 29.42 13.91 5.38
CA ASP A 58 29.86 14.83 4.32
C ASP A 58 30.37 14.23 3.00
N ILE A 59 29.43 13.89 2.13
CA ILE A 59 29.63 13.95 0.68
C ILE A 59 28.91 15.21 0.18
N GLU A 60 29.49 16.35 0.39
CA GLU A 60 29.32 17.54 -0.46
C GLU A 60 30.67 17.92 -1.08
N ASP A 61 30.63 17.92 -2.43
CA ASP A 61 31.67 18.48 -3.32
C ASP A 61 33.07 17.82 -3.37
N LEU A 62 33.15 16.70 -4.11
CA LEU A 62 34.40 16.42 -4.89
C LEU A 62 34.02 15.74 -6.22
N GLU A 63 34.55 16.29 -7.29
CA GLU A 63 34.29 15.90 -8.68
C GLU A 63 34.64 14.43 -8.95
N THR A 64 33.61 13.66 -9.35
CA THR A 64 33.70 12.24 -9.71
C THR A 64 34.38 12.07 -11.08
N LYS A 65 35.69 12.24 -11.20
CA LYS A 65 36.37 11.94 -12.45
C LYS A 65 37.52 10.92 -12.35
N ASP A 66 38.07 10.66 -11.19
CA ASP A 66 39.27 9.83 -11.08
C ASP A 66 39.06 8.46 -10.38
N TYR A 67 37.92 8.19 -9.75
CA TYR A 67 37.70 6.94 -9.02
C TYR A 67 37.18 5.75 -9.85
N GLU A 68 36.63 5.97 -11.05
CA GLU A 68 36.14 4.88 -11.89
C GLU A 68 37.24 4.12 -12.67
N GLU A 69 38.41 4.72 -12.87
CA GLU A 69 39.53 4.04 -13.54
C GLU A 69 40.37 3.15 -12.59
N GLU A 70 40.56 3.51 -11.33
CA GLU A 70 41.33 2.70 -10.37
C GLU A 70 40.63 1.44 -9.87
N VAL A 71 39.27 1.44 -9.80
CA VAL A 71 38.50 0.26 -9.38
C VAL A 71 38.42 -0.80 -10.49
N SER A 72 38.47 -0.38 -11.75
CA SER A 72 38.47 -1.27 -12.92
C SER A 72 39.82 -2.05 -13.02
N ASP A 73 40.93 -1.39 -12.76
CA ASP A 73 42.25 -2.01 -12.86
C ASP A 73 42.57 -2.96 -11.68
N LYS A 74 42.00 -2.72 -10.49
CA LYS A 74 42.13 -3.65 -9.35
C LYS A 74 41.28 -4.91 -9.53
N ALA A 75 40.08 -4.79 -10.14
CA ALA A 75 39.23 -5.94 -10.43
C ALA A 75 39.80 -6.86 -11.51
N GLU A 76 40.49 -6.31 -12.52
CA GLU A 76 41.20 -7.11 -13.55
C GLU A 76 42.42 -7.83 -13.00
N LYS A 77 43.15 -7.25 -12.05
CA LYS A 77 44.33 -7.89 -11.42
C LYS A 77 43.93 -9.04 -10.48
N LEU A 78 42.83 -8.93 -9.74
CA LEU A 78 42.34 -10.03 -8.89
C LEU A 78 41.79 -11.21 -9.71
N ALA A 79 41.32 -10.99 -10.94
CA ALA A 79 40.81 -12.05 -11.81
C ALA A 79 41.91 -12.84 -12.53
N MET A 80 43.15 -12.38 -12.50
CA MET A 80 44.30 -13.06 -13.12
C MET A 80 45.08 -14.03 -12.19
N ASP A 81 44.91 -13.91 -10.87
CA ASP A 81 45.70 -14.70 -9.89
C ASP A 81 45.03 -15.97 -9.36
N THR A 82 43.80 -16.28 -9.78
CA THR A 82 43.14 -17.57 -9.46
C THR A 82 43.06 -18.49 -10.65
N LYS A 83 44.20 -18.98 -11.15
CA LYS A 83 44.25 -20.19 -11.96
C LYS A 83 44.64 -21.35 -11.06
N PHE A 84 43.68 -22.17 -10.66
CA PHE A 84 43.94 -23.53 -10.21
C PHE A 84 43.63 -24.49 -11.37
N ASP A 85 44.64 -25.34 -11.65
CA ASP A 85 44.62 -26.40 -12.63
C ASP A 85 43.56 -27.47 -12.29
N LEU A 86 42.75 -27.79 -13.24
CA LEU A 86 42.02 -29.08 -13.33
C LEU A 86 41.90 -29.44 -14.79
N ASP A 87 42.86 -30.28 -15.24
CA ASP A 87 42.74 -31.06 -16.48
C ASP A 87 41.63 -32.10 -16.33
N ASN A 88 40.65 -32.10 -17.24
CA ASN A 88 40.31 -33.25 -18.08
C ASN A 88 39.09 -32.97 -18.93
N GLU A 89 39.37 -33.07 -20.23
CA GLU A 89 38.55 -33.54 -21.37
C GLU A 89 37.03 -33.39 -21.35
N THR A 90 36.52 -32.45 -22.15
CA THR A 90 35.59 -32.80 -23.26
C THR A 90 35.46 -31.64 -24.26
N ASN A 91 35.57 -31.95 -25.52
CA ASN A 91 35.45 -31.08 -26.71
C ASN A 91 34.10 -30.36 -26.79
N PHE A 92 34.11 -29.00 -26.75
CA PHE A 92 33.08 -28.20 -27.43
C PHE A 92 33.73 -27.03 -28.16
N GLN A 93 33.36 -26.88 -29.41
CA GLN A 93 33.87 -25.90 -30.37
C GLN A 93 33.59 -24.46 -29.87
N LYS A 94 34.64 -23.65 -29.75
CA LYS A 94 34.57 -22.21 -29.44
C LYS A 94 34.06 -21.44 -30.65
N VAL A 95 32.81 -20.98 -30.60
CA VAL A 95 32.34 -19.87 -31.43
C VAL A 95 32.88 -18.57 -30.85
N LYS A 96 33.73 -17.88 -31.59
CA LYS A 96 34.26 -16.55 -31.22
C LYS A 96 33.15 -15.52 -31.31
N SER A 97 32.57 -15.08 -30.18
CA SER A 97 31.73 -13.89 -30.11
C SER A 97 32.64 -12.64 -30.05
N LYS A 98 32.41 -11.71 -30.96
CA LYS A 98 33.07 -10.38 -30.96
C LYS A 98 32.60 -9.56 -29.75
N PRO A 99 33.45 -8.74 -29.11
CA PRO A 99 33.04 -7.89 -28.00
C PRO A 99 32.05 -6.83 -28.50
N VAL A 100 30.86 -6.81 -27.91
CA VAL A 100 29.83 -5.82 -28.17
C VAL A 100 30.23 -4.53 -27.42
N LYS A 101 30.35 -3.43 -28.16
CA LYS A 101 30.63 -2.07 -27.67
C LYS A 101 29.49 -1.57 -26.75
N LYS A 102 29.63 -1.78 -25.43
CA LYS A 102 28.63 -1.38 -24.42
C LYS A 102 28.62 0.12 -24.05
N ALA A 103 29.61 0.90 -24.49
CA ALA A 103 29.79 2.30 -24.10
C ALA A 103 29.13 3.34 -25.02
N GLU A 104 28.90 2.99 -26.30
CA GLU A 104 28.29 3.92 -27.27
C GLU A 104 26.74 4.00 -27.12
N ASN A 105 26.08 2.88 -26.77
CA ASN A 105 24.62 2.86 -26.62
C ASN A 105 24.07 3.70 -25.43
N LYS A 106 24.85 3.91 -24.36
CA LYS A 106 24.39 4.76 -23.25
C LYS A 106 24.39 6.24 -23.61
N LYS A 107 25.37 6.70 -24.39
CA LYS A 107 25.46 8.13 -24.81
C LYS A 107 24.47 8.48 -25.93
N GLU A 108 24.14 7.55 -26.80
CA GLU A 108 23.11 7.74 -27.83
C GLU A 108 21.70 7.74 -27.22
N CYS A 109 21.38 6.81 -26.34
CA CYS A 109 20.12 6.79 -25.61
C CYS A 109 19.91 8.05 -24.75
N PHE A 110 20.97 8.61 -24.15
CA PHE A 110 20.91 9.86 -23.39
C PHE A 110 20.72 11.09 -24.32
N LYS A 111 21.27 11.06 -25.53
CA LYS A 111 21.09 12.13 -26.54
C LYS A 111 19.71 12.06 -27.21
N GLU A 112 19.15 10.89 -27.41
CA GLU A 112 17.80 10.71 -27.91
C GLU A 112 16.77 11.13 -26.86
N ARG A 113 16.94 10.78 -25.57
CA ARG A 113 16.13 11.29 -24.47
C ARG A 113 16.10 12.82 -24.40
N LYS A 114 17.23 13.49 -24.60
CA LYS A 114 17.30 14.97 -24.69
C LYS A 114 16.60 15.54 -25.92
N LYS A 115 16.49 14.81 -27.00
CA LYS A 115 15.76 15.27 -28.20
C LYS A 115 14.25 15.12 -28.04
N ILE A 116 13.79 14.07 -27.39
CA ILE A 116 12.35 13.82 -27.11
C ILE A 116 11.81 14.86 -26.11
N TYR A 117 12.65 15.31 -25.16
CA TYR A 117 12.28 16.31 -24.15
C TYR A 117 12.54 17.78 -24.53
N LYS A 118 12.75 18.08 -25.80
CA LYS A 118 12.86 19.49 -26.26
C LYS A 118 11.57 20.30 -26.13
N HIS A 119 10.46 19.68 -25.78
CA HIS A 119 9.17 20.35 -25.54
C HIS A 119 8.88 20.56 -24.06
N ARG A 120 9.87 21.01 -23.28
CA ARG A 120 9.68 21.48 -21.89
C ARG A 120 8.69 22.66 -21.79
N GLU A 121 8.45 23.34 -22.90
CA GLU A 121 7.54 24.48 -23.00
C GLU A 121 6.05 24.12 -23.11
N LYS A 122 5.71 22.84 -23.33
CA LYS A 122 4.31 22.39 -23.42
C LYS A 122 3.73 21.82 -22.11
N LEU A 123 4.46 21.91 -20.99
CA LEU A 123 3.91 21.74 -19.64
C LEU A 123 3.32 23.06 -19.11
N GLN A 124 3.14 24.04 -19.95
CA GLN A 124 2.38 25.21 -19.62
C GLN A 124 0.90 24.87 -19.83
N SER A 125 0.11 25.05 -18.78
CA SER A 125 -1.36 25.13 -18.83
C SER A 125 -1.81 25.81 -20.09
N ASN A 126 -2.88 25.31 -20.72
CA ASN A 126 -3.57 26.00 -21.81
C ASN A 126 -3.65 27.49 -21.46
N GLU A 127 -2.83 28.29 -22.14
CA GLU A 127 -2.93 29.74 -22.10
C GLU A 127 -4.29 30.11 -22.67
N THR A 128 -5.28 30.23 -21.79
CA THR A 128 -6.38 31.14 -22.06
C THR A 128 -5.74 32.48 -22.44
N GLU A 129 -6.13 33.02 -23.57
CA GLU A 129 -5.74 34.31 -24.13
C GLU A 129 -5.32 35.28 -23.03
N GLN A 130 -4.04 35.68 -23.03
CA GLN A 130 -3.51 36.64 -22.07
C GLN A 130 -4.23 37.96 -22.29
N ASP A 131 -5.24 38.22 -21.48
CA ASP A 131 -5.73 39.58 -21.28
C ASP A 131 -4.51 40.41 -20.81
N ALA A 132 -4.13 41.43 -21.58
CA ALA A 132 -2.97 42.27 -21.35
C ALA A 132 -2.94 42.96 -19.97
N ASN A 133 -3.97 42.77 -19.15
CA ASN A 133 -4.17 43.34 -17.82
C ASN A 133 -3.97 42.34 -16.64
N VAL A 134 -3.61 41.08 -16.90
CA VAL A 134 -3.45 40.08 -15.83
C VAL A 134 -1.97 39.82 -15.61
N ILE A 135 -1.49 40.04 -14.37
CA ILE A 135 -0.14 39.69 -13.90
C ILE A 135 -0.20 38.41 -13.10
N LEU A 136 0.69 37.46 -13.39
CA LEU A 136 0.83 36.20 -12.64
C LEU A 136 1.81 36.40 -11.47
N TYR A 137 1.34 36.19 -10.26
CA TYR A 137 2.15 36.23 -9.04
C TYR A 137 2.70 34.85 -8.72
N GLU A 138 4.02 34.71 -8.64
CA GLU A 138 4.73 33.52 -8.19
C GLU A 138 5.12 33.63 -6.70
N ASN A 139 5.02 32.55 -5.94
CA ASN A 139 5.43 32.53 -4.54
C ASN A 139 6.94 32.87 -4.40
N GLY A 140 7.24 33.98 -3.68
CA GLY A 140 8.61 34.46 -3.53
C GLY A 140 8.98 35.55 -4.56
N MET A 141 8.03 36.04 -5.35
CA MET A 141 8.21 37.17 -6.28
C MET A 141 8.83 38.36 -5.57
N THR A 142 9.91 38.91 -6.13
CA THR A 142 10.58 40.09 -5.57
C THR A 142 9.91 41.38 -6.03
N VAL A 143 10.14 42.46 -5.27
CA VAL A 143 9.68 43.80 -5.68
C VAL A 143 10.18 44.19 -7.08
N SER A 144 11.39 43.75 -7.44
CA SER A 144 11.97 43.96 -8.78
C SER A 144 11.19 43.22 -9.89
N ASP A 145 10.73 41.99 -9.60
CA ASP A 145 10.01 41.18 -10.58
C ASP A 145 8.58 41.69 -10.76
N LEU A 146 7.93 42.14 -9.66
CA LEU A 146 6.64 42.80 -9.71
C LEU A 146 6.74 44.11 -10.53
N ALA A 147 7.79 44.91 -10.32
CA ALA A 147 8.01 46.14 -11.07
C ALA A 147 8.20 45.91 -12.58
N LYS A 148 8.90 44.84 -12.97
CA LYS A 148 9.03 44.43 -14.38
C LYS A 148 7.69 44.01 -14.97
N ALA A 149 6.88 43.25 -14.23
CA ALA A 149 5.57 42.78 -14.66
C ALA A 149 4.56 43.96 -14.79
N LEU A 150 4.71 44.97 -13.96
CA LEU A 150 3.93 46.23 -14.04
C LEU A 150 4.46 47.20 -15.09
N GLU A 151 5.63 46.94 -15.69
CA GLU A 151 6.34 47.85 -16.62
C GLU A 151 6.72 49.19 -15.97
N VAL A 152 7.00 49.19 -14.65
CA VAL A 152 7.30 50.42 -13.86
C VAL A 152 8.69 50.31 -13.24
N GLY A 153 9.25 51.45 -12.84
CA GLY A 153 10.54 51.46 -12.15
C GLY A 153 10.46 50.83 -10.75
N PRO A 154 11.44 49.97 -10.32
CA PRO A 154 11.42 49.34 -9.01
C PRO A 154 11.32 50.32 -7.83
N VAL A 155 11.88 51.53 -8.00
CA VAL A 155 11.84 52.60 -6.99
C VAL A 155 10.41 53.16 -6.79
N GLU A 156 9.58 53.13 -7.81
CA GLU A 156 8.18 53.58 -7.72
C GLU A 156 7.35 52.58 -6.94
N VAL A 157 7.54 51.28 -7.19
CA VAL A 157 6.89 50.21 -6.43
C VAL A 157 7.29 50.24 -4.95
N VAL A 158 8.59 50.49 -4.65
CA VAL A 158 9.06 50.66 -3.25
C VAL A 158 8.40 51.86 -2.59
N LYS A 159 8.27 53.00 -3.28
CA LYS A 159 7.58 54.20 -2.74
C LYS A 159 6.11 53.95 -2.43
N LYS A 160 5.43 53.18 -3.29
CA LYS A 160 4.03 52.79 -3.07
C LYS A 160 3.89 51.87 -1.87
N LEU A 161 4.77 50.86 -1.74
CA LEU A 161 4.81 49.96 -0.58
C LEU A 161 5.08 50.75 0.71
N MET A 162 5.99 51.72 0.69
CA MET A 162 6.24 52.60 1.84
C MET A 162 5.01 53.45 2.19
N ALA A 163 4.23 53.92 1.22
CA ALA A 163 2.97 54.66 1.47
C ALA A 163 1.91 53.76 2.12
N LEU A 164 1.94 52.44 1.86
CA LEU A 164 1.10 51.43 2.50
C LEU A 164 1.65 50.95 3.86
N GLY A 165 2.79 51.51 4.32
CA GLY A 165 3.41 51.17 5.60
C GLY A 165 4.32 49.91 5.55
N ILE A 166 4.59 49.40 4.36
CA ILE A 166 5.41 48.19 4.15
C ILE A 166 6.82 48.63 3.73
N MET A 167 7.82 48.38 4.57
CA MET A 167 9.22 48.61 4.24
C MET A 167 9.79 47.41 3.51
N ALA A 168 9.90 47.47 2.21
CA ALA A 168 10.50 46.43 1.39
C ALA A 168 11.66 47.00 0.53
N SER A 169 12.74 46.23 0.44
CA SER A 169 13.86 46.52 -0.46
C SER A 169 13.59 45.93 -1.85
N VAL A 170 14.31 46.41 -2.86
CA VAL A 170 14.09 46.03 -4.29
C VAL A 170 14.22 44.51 -4.51
N ASN A 171 15.08 43.85 -3.75
CA ASN A 171 15.33 42.40 -3.87
C ASN A 171 14.58 41.58 -2.82
N GLN A 172 13.72 42.17 -2.04
CA GLN A 172 12.92 41.47 -1.02
C GLN A 172 11.68 40.88 -1.66
N SER A 173 11.31 39.67 -1.20
CA SER A 173 10.03 39.04 -1.59
C SER A 173 8.84 39.79 -0.98
N ILE A 174 7.80 39.96 -1.77
CA ILE A 174 6.54 40.60 -1.39
C ILE A 174 5.46 39.52 -1.27
N ASP A 175 4.57 39.66 -0.29
CA ASP A 175 3.40 38.77 -0.14
C ASP A 175 2.29 39.13 -1.15
N TYR A 176 1.43 38.12 -1.42
CA TYR A 176 0.37 38.27 -2.43
C TYR A 176 -0.55 39.48 -2.16
N ASP A 177 -0.99 39.65 -0.92
CA ASP A 177 -1.95 40.67 -0.53
C ASP A 177 -1.36 42.09 -0.77
N SER A 178 -0.09 42.29 -0.42
CA SER A 178 0.63 43.53 -0.66
C SER A 178 0.88 43.78 -2.15
N ALA A 179 1.18 42.72 -2.91
CA ALA A 179 1.38 42.82 -4.35
C ALA A 179 0.05 43.11 -5.10
N GLU A 180 -1.08 42.57 -4.64
CA GLU A 180 -2.40 42.78 -5.21
C GLU A 180 -2.84 44.23 -5.05
N VAL A 181 -2.64 44.81 -3.85
CA VAL A 181 -2.93 46.21 -3.60
C VAL A 181 -2.12 47.13 -4.52
N VAL A 182 -0.82 46.84 -4.69
CA VAL A 182 0.03 47.61 -5.62
C VAL A 182 -0.39 47.45 -7.07
N ALA A 183 -0.71 46.22 -7.51
CA ALA A 183 -1.15 45.96 -8.88
C ALA A 183 -2.49 46.64 -9.21
N SER A 184 -3.42 46.69 -8.27
CA SER A 184 -4.72 47.36 -8.43
C SER A 184 -4.59 48.88 -8.64
N GLU A 185 -3.55 49.53 -8.08
CA GLU A 185 -3.28 50.93 -8.31
C GLU A 185 -2.78 51.23 -9.74
N TYR A 186 -2.34 50.23 -10.48
CA TYR A 186 -1.93 50.30 -11.86
C TYR A 186 -2.98 49.72 -12.85
N ASP A 187 -4.23 49.54 -12.38
CA ASP A 187 -5.35 48.96 -13.14
C ASP A 187 -5.04 47.55 -13.70
N LYS A 188 -4.15 46.80 -13.02
CA LYS A 188 -3.82 45.41 -13.36
C LYS A 188 -4.35 44.44 -12.30
N VAL A 189 -4.84 43.30 -12.77
CA VAL A 189 -5.36 42.23 -11.90
C VAL A 189 -4.25 41.24 -11.63
N LEU A 190 -3.90 41.04 -10.35
CA LEU A 190 -2.95 40.03 -9.93
C LEU A 190 -3.69 38.69 -9.79
N LYS A 191 -3.26 37.67 -10.50
CA LYS A 191 -3.69 36.29 -10.27
C LYS A 191 -2.51 35.48 -9.72
N LYS A 192 -2.72 34.69 -8.70
CA LYS A 192 -1.72 33.69 -8.33
C LYS A 192 -1.42 32.85 -9.56
N ALA A 193 -0.16 32.85 -9.99
CA ALA A 193 0.28 31.81 -10.90
C ALA A 193 -0.05 30.49 -10.22
N GLU A 194 -0.95 29.72 -10.77
CA GLU A 194 -1.01 28.31 -10.50
C GLU A 194 0.29 27.74 -11.08
N THR A 195 1.40 27.92 -10.35
CA THR A 195 2.58 27.12 -10.60
C THR A 195 2.08 25.70 -10.49
N ALA A 196 2.07 25.03 -11.65
CA ALA A 196 1.69 23.64 -11.72
C ALA A 196 2.48 22.93 -10.62
N ASP A 197 1.81 22.64 -9.52
CA ASP A 197 2.42 22.07 -8.34
C ASP A 197 2.78 20.63 -8.69
N ILE A 198 3.98 20.46 -9.30
CA ILE A 198 4.46 19.15 -9.79
C ILE A 198 4.40 18.09 -8.69
N SER A 199 4.35 18.54 -7.43
CA SER A 199 4.12 17.63 -6.30
C SER A 199 2.72 17.01 -6.32
N ASN A 200 1.78 17.58 -7.07
CA ASN A 200 0.38 17.15 -7.16
C ASN A 200 0.05 16.55 -8.54
N PHE A 201 1.00 15.78 -9.11
CA PHE A 201 0.89 15.19 -10.46
C PHE A 201 -0.36 14.31 -10.68
N GLU A 202 -1.08 13.94 -9.62
CA GLU A 202 -2.32 13.17 -9.67
C GLU A 202 -3.47 13.94 -10.33
N ASN A 203 -3.46 15.28 -10.20
CA ASN A 203 -4.51 16.16 -10.70
C ASN A 203 -4.19 16.75 -12.08
N TYR A 204 -3.03 16.40 -12.66
CA TYR A 204 -2.65 16.88 -14.00
C TYR A 204 -3.07 15.89 -15.07
N GLU A 205 -4.02 16.28 -15.87
CA GLU A 205 -4.26 15.67 -17.18
C GLU A 205 -3.19 16.21 -18.16
N ILE A 206 -2.23 15.37 -18.47
CA ILE A 206 -1.21 15.69 -19.46
C ILE A 206 -1.81 15.40 -20.84
N SER A 207 -2.12 16.45 -21.58
CA SER A 207 -2.58 16.31 -22.97
C SER A 207 -1.39 15.99 -23.88
N ASP A 208 -1.38 14.78 -24.44
CA ASP A 208 -0.43 14.38 -25.47
C ASP A 208 -0.92 14.83 -26.86
N ALA A 209 0.00 15.08 -27.81
CA ALA A 209 -0.37 15.37 -29.18
C ALA A 209 -0.97 14.12 -29.85
N GLU A 210 -2.00 14.29 -30.66
CA GLU A 210 -2.68 13.16 -31.34
C GLU A 210 -1.74 12.33 -32.20
N GLU A 211 -0.67 12.91 -32.73
CA GLU A 211 0.35 12.25 -33.57
C GLU A 211 1.21 11.26 -32.78
N ASP A 212 1.35 11.44 -31.46
CA ASP A 212 2.17 10.59 -30.59
C ASP A 212 1.35 9.47 -29.93
N LEU A 213 0.02 9.47 -30.12
CA LEU A 213 -0.88 8.50 -29.51
C LEU A 213 -0.96 7.21 -30.33
N VAL A 214 -0.63 6.08 -29.69
CA VAL A 214 -0.69 4.74 -30.25
C VAL A 214 -1.75 3.93 -29.50
N GLU A 215 -2.45 3.04 -30.22
CA GLU A 215 -3.39 2.10 -29.59
C GLU A 215 -2.68 1.26 -28.53
N ARG A 216 -3.30 1.11 -27.35
CA ARG A 216 -2.78 0.28 -26.27
C ARG A 216 -3.71 -0.89 -25.96
N PRO A 217 -3.19 -2.01 -25.45
CA PRO A 217 -4.02 -3.11 -24.97
C PRO A 217 -5.05 -2.62 -23.93
N PRO A 218 -6.30 -3.13 -23.97
CA PRO A 218 -7.27 -2.85 -22.94
C PRO A 218 -6.88 -3.50 -21.62
N VAL A 219 -7.17 -2.82 -20.53
CA VAL A 219 -7.04 -3.34 -19.16
C VAL A 219 -8.43 -3.72 -18.67
N VAL A 220 -8.61 -4.96 -18.27
CA VAL A 220 -9.90 -5.55 -17.96
C VAL A 220 -9.92 -6.10 -16.55
N THR A 221 -10.83 -5.63 -15.71
CA THR A 221 -11.04 -6.21 -14.37
C THR A 221 -12.21 -7.19 -14.39
N ILE A 222 -12.01 -8.33 -13.72
CA ILE A 222 -13.05 -9.34 -13.55
C ILE A 222 -13.61 -9.26 -12.14
N MET A 223 -14.94 -9.06 -12.03
CA MET A 223 -15.67 -8.92 -10.78
C MET A 223 -16.85 -9.88 -10.71
N GLY A 224 -17.38 -10.10 -9.52
CA GLY A 224 -18.55 -10.94 -9.29
C GLY A 224 -18.47 -11.65 -7.94
N HIS A 225 -19.51 -12.43 -7.64
CA HIS A 225 -19.62 -13.15 -6.37
C HIS A 225 -18.56 -14.25 -6.21
N VAL A 226 -18.33 -14.70 -4.97
CA VAL A 226 -17.51 -15.89 -4.67
C VAL A 226 -18.11 -17.09 -5.40
N ASP A 227 -17.30 -18.05 -5.84
CA ASP A 227 -17.71 -19.28 -6.53
C ASP A 227 -18.46 -19.12 -7.86
N HIS A 228 -18.59 -17.91 -8.41
CA HIS A 228 -19.13 -17.69 -9.76
C HIS A 228 -18.15 -18.06 -10.89
N GLY A 229 -16.93 -18.48 -10.55
CA GLY A 229 -15.95 -19.00 -11.50
C GLY A 229 -15.01 -17.95 -12.10
N LYS A 230 -14.77 -16.82 -11.41
CA LYS A 230 -13.77 -15.80 -11.82
C LYS A 230 -12.39 -16.42 -12.06
N THR A 231 -11.82 -17.01 -11.02
CA THR A 231 -10.49 -17.62 -11.06
C THR A 231 -10.44 -18.79 -12.07
N THR A 232 -11.52 -19.56 -12.17
CA THR A 232 -11.61 -20.64 -13.17
C THR A 232 -11.56 -20.11 -14.61
N LEU A 233 -12.27 -19.00 -14.90
CA LEU A 233 -12.21 -18.35 -16.21
C LEU A 233 -10.81 -17.84 -16.51
N LEU A 234 -10.17 -17.19 -15.52
CA LEU A 234 -8.82 -16.67 -15.67
C LEU A 234 -7.79 -17.78 -15.85
N ASP A 235 -7.91 -18.89 -15.12
CA ASP A 235 -7.05 -20.06 -15.29
C ASP A 235 -7.19 -20.67 -16.70
N TYR A 236 -8.42 -20.73 -17.22
CA TYR A 236 -8.65 -21.18 -18.59
C TYR A 236 -7.95 -20.27 -19.61
N ILE A 237 -8.11 -18.94 -19.46
CA ILE A 237 -7.50 -17.95 -20.36
C ILE A 237 -5.97 -18.00 -20.30
N ARG A 238 -5.39 -18.13 -19.10
CA ARG A 238 -3.92 -18.22 -18.88
C ARG A 238 -3.36 -19.61 -19.21
N LYS A 239 -4.18 -20.62 -19.31
CA LYS A 239 -3.77 -22.05 -19.35
C LYS A 239 -2.93 -22.42 -18.12
N SER A 240 -3.37 -21.97 -16.95
CA SER A 240 -2.75 -22.17 -15.65
C SER A 240 -3.73 -22.87 -14.70
N ASN A 241 -3.28 -23.18 -13.49
CA ASN A 241 -4.12 -23.80 -12.46
C ASN A 241 -3.83 -23.13 -11.10
N VAL A 242 -4.07 -21.82 -11.02
CA VAL A 242 -3.81 -21.00 -9.82
C VAL A 242 -4.85 -21.26 -8.74
N ALA A 243 -6.12 -21.43 -9.13
CA ALA A 243 -7.24 -21.67 -8.22
C ALA A 243 -7.00 -22.85 -7.25
N SER A 244 -6.32 -23.90 -7.70
CA SER A 244 -6.03 -25.08 -6.85
C SER A 244 -4.93 -24.82 -5.82
N GLY A 245 -4.14 -23.78 -5.97
CA GLY A 245 -3.03 -23.41 -5.08
C GLY A 245 -3.38 -22.38 -4.01
N GLU A 246 -4.53 -21.71 -4.13
CA GLU A 246 -4.94 -20.66 -3.19
C GLU A 246 -5.51 -21.22 -1.89
N ALA A 247 -5.17 -20.56 -0.76
CA ALA A 247 -5.64 -20.96 0.56
C ALA A 247 -7.17 -20.84 0.67
N GLY A 248 -7.85 -21.94 0.91
CA GLY A 248 -9.31 -21.98 0.98
C GLY A 248 -10.02 -21.95 -0.39
N GLY A 249 -9.29 -22.01 -1.51
CA GLY A 249 -9.83 -21.99 -2.86
C GLY A 249 -10.44 -20.64 -3.26
N ILE A 250 -10.05 -19.56 -2.58
CA ILE A 250 -10.54 -18.19 -2.83
C ILE A 250 -9.37 -17.24 -3.09
N THR A 251 -9.53 -16.36 -4.09
CA THR A 251 -8.57 -15.29 -4.36
C THR A 251 -8.64 -14.23 -3.28
N GLN A 252 -7.51 -13.90 -2.65
CA GLN A 252 -7.40 -12.94 -1.54
C GLN A 252 -6.44 -11.78 -1.83
N ALA A 253 -5.73 -11.79 -2.97
CA ALA A 253 -4.85 -10.72 -3.42
C ALA A 253 -5.23 -10.29 -4.84
N ILE A 254 -4.86 -9.08 -5.23
CA ILE A 254 -5.07 -8.60 -6.60
C ILE A 254 -3.95 -9.14 -7.49
N GLY A 255 -4.31 -9.93 -8.49
CA GLY A 255 -3.41 -10.40 -9.54
C GLY A 255 -3.56 -9.59 -10.82
N ALA A 256 -2.46 -9.32 -11.52
CA ALA A 256 -2.51 -8.70 -12.85
C ALA A 256 -1.59 -9.44 -13.81
N TYR A 257 -2.06 -9.68 -15.01
CA TYR A 257 -1.31 -10.41 -16.04
C TYR A 257 -1.79 -10.08 -17.45
N SER A 258 -0.91 -10.24 -18.41
CA SER A 258 -1.18 -9.96 -19.82
C SER A 258 -1.32 -11.25 -20.62
N VAL A 259 -2.36 -11.34 -21.42
CA VAL A 259 -2.64 -12.48 -22.30
C VAL A 259 -2.61 -12.05 -23.74
N LYS A 260 -1.90 -12.80 -24.57
CA LYS A 260 -1.93 -12.63 -26.03
C LYS A 260 -3.08 -13.44 -26.63
N TYR A 261 -3.97 -12.74 -27.29
CA TYR A 261 -5.09 -13.35 -28.00
C TYR A 261 -5.10 -12.86 -29.44
N LYS A 262 -4.99 -13.79 -30.43
CA LYS A 262 -4.73 -13.47 -31.84
C LYS A 262 -3.47 -12.58 -31.95
N ASP A 263 -3.56 -11.42 -32.57
CA ASP A 263 -2.44 -10.47 -32.74
C ASP A 263 -2.47 -9.31 -31.71
N LYS A 264 -3.45 -9.30 -30.80
CA LYS A 264 -3.63 -8.26 -29.77
C LYS A 264 -3.33 -8.83 -28.38
N SER A 265 -3.05 -7.95 -27.44
CA SER A 265 -2.88 -8.31 -26.01
C SER A 265 -4.04 -7.75 -25.20
N ILE A 266 -4.42 -8.45 -24.14
CA ILE A 266 -5.41 -8.01 -23.16
C ILE A 266 -4.78 -8.16 -21.78
N THR A 267 -4.87 -7.12 -20.94
CA THR A 267 -4.37 -7.19 -19.56
C THR A 267 -5.54 -7.40 -18.62
N PHE A 268 -5.49 -8.48 -17.86
CA PHE A 268 -6.51 -8.82 -16.87
C PHE A 268 -6.06 -8.46 -15.46
N ILE A 269 -7.01 -7.96 -14.67
CA ILE A 269 -6.86 -7.77 -13.23
C ILE A 269 -7.88 -8.65 -12.54
N ASP A 270 -7.38 -9.57 -11.70
CA ASP A 270 -8.21 -10.44 -10.86
C ASP A 270 -8.49 -9.78 -9.53
N THR A 271 -9.76 -9.71 -9.14
CA THR A 271 -10.17 -9.12 -7.87
C THR A 271 -10.90 -10.14 -6.98
N PRO A 272 -10.63 -10.13 -5.66
CA PRO A 272 -11.34 -11.00 -4.73
C PRO A 272 -12.86 -10.75 -4.73
N GLY A 273 -13.64 -11.83 -4.72
CA GLY A 273 -15.12 -11.74 -4.73
C GLY A 273 -15.75 -11.46 -3.37
N HIS A 274 -15.02 -11.64 -2.28
CA HIS A 274 -15.57 -11.55 -0.92
C HIS A 274 -15.85 -10.10 -0.49
N GLU A 275 -16.90 -9.89 0.32
CA GLU A 275 -17.31 -8.57 0.86
C GLU A 275 -16.18 -7.81 1.56
N ALA A 276 -15.32 -8.50 2.30
CA ALA A 276 -14.17 -7.90 2.98
C ALA A 276 -13.25 -7.08 2.06
N PHE A 277 -13.26 -7.34 0.75
CA PHE A 277 -12.36 -6.76 -0.24
C PHE A 277 -13.01 -5.68 -1.12
N THR A 278 -14.01 -4.96 -0.58
CA THR A 278 -14.72 -3.87 -1.29
C THR A 278 -13.77 -2.82 -1.86
N GLU A 279 -12.75 -2.39 -1.09
CA GLU A 279 -11.77 -1.40 -1.55
C GLU A 279 -10.91 -1.91 -2.71
N MET A 280 -10.57 -3.21 -2.71
CA MET A 280 -9.85 -3.83 -3.83
C MET A 280 -10.70 -3.84 -5.12
N ARG A 281 -12.02 -4.08 -5.02
CA ARG A 281 -12.93 -4.00 -6.18
C ARG A 281 -13.09 -2.58 -6.69
N ALA A 282 -13.29 -1.61 -5.80
CA ALA A 282 -13.34 -0.19 -6.17
C ALA A 282 -12.06 0.27 -6.89
N ARG A 283 -10.91 -0.13 -6.37
CA ARG A 283 -9.59 0.10 -6.98
C ARG A 283 -9.46 -0.57 -8.34
N GLY A 284 -9.86 -1.85 -8.44
CA GLY A 284 -9.91 -2.58 -9.71
C GLY A 284 -10.69 -1.81 -10.76
N ALA A 285 -11.91 -1.34 -10.44
CA ALA A 285 -12.73 -0.56 -11.37
C ALA A 285 -12.09 0.79 -11.77
N SER A 286 -11.46 1.50 -10.84
CA SER A 286 -10.89 2.84 -11.10
C SER A 286 -9.61 2.83 -11.97
N ILE A 287 -8.92 1.70 -12.05
CA ILE A 287 -7.64 1.57 -12.77
C ILE A 287 -7.85 1.01 -14.18
N THR A 288 -8.99 0.36 -14.45
CA THR A 288 -9.26 -0.40 -15.67
C THR A 288 -10.09 0.34 -16.70
N ASP A 289 -10.05 -0.18 -17.91
CA ASP A 289 -10.78 0.34 -19.07
C ASP A 289 -12.15 -0.34 -19.24
N ILE A 290 -12.24 -1.64 -18.93
CA ILE A 290 -13.44 -2.46 -19.08
C ILE A 290 -13.62 -3.31 -17.82
N VAL A 291 -14.85 -3.49 -17.37
CA VAL A 291 -15.19 -4.39 -16.27
C VAL A 291 -16.02 -5.56 -16.79
N ILE A 292 -15.60 -6.78 -16.47
CA ILE A 292 -16.38 -8.01 -16.71
C ILE A 292 -17.07 -8.42 -15.41
N ILE A 293 -18.39 -8.50 -15.44
CA ILE A 293 -19.18 -8.99 -14.31
C ILE A 293 -19.58 -10.45 -14.59
N ILE A 294 -19.02 -11.36 -13.76
CA ILE A 294 -19.36 -12.77 -13.85
C ILE A 294 -20.54 -13.11 -12.95
N VAL A 295 -21.55 -13.76 -13.53
CA VAL A 295 -22.75 -14.25 -12.84
C VAL A 295 -22.90 -15.74 -13.12
N ALA A 296 -23.02 -16.56 -12.09
CA ALA A 296 -23.25 -17.98 -12.28
C ALA A 296 -24.71 -18.26 -12.66
N ALA A 297 -24.93 -19.12 -13.66
CA ALA A 297 -26.24 -19.43 -14.22
C ALA A 297 -27.16 -20.17 -13.23
N ASP A 298 -26.60 -20.83 -12.24
CA ASP A 298 -27.29 -21.56 -11.18
C ASP A 298 -27.69 -20.66 -9.98
N ASP A 299 -26.89 -19.64 -9.63
CA ASP A 299 -27.08 -18.82 -8.44
C ASP A 299 -27.82 -17.49 -8.72
N GLY A 300 -27.46 -16.81 -9.81
CA GLY A 300 -28.04 -15.52 -10.20
C GLY A 300 -27.28 -14.30 -9.65
N VAL A 301 -27.95 -13.13 -9.61
CA VAL A 301 -27.35 -11.87 -9.16
C VAL A 301 -27.36 -11.80 -7.64
N MET A 302 -26.16 -11.96 -7.04
CA MET A 302 -25.92 -11.93 -5.60
C MET A 302 -25.57 -10.51 -5.11
N PRO A 303 -25.62 -10.21 -3.79
CA PRO A 303 -25.33 -8.87 -3.25
C PRO A 303 -23.96 -8.33 -3.68
N GLN A 304 -22.93 -9.17 -3.69
CA GLN A 304 -21.58 -8.77 -4.14
C GLN A 304 -21.52 -8.49 -5.66
N THR A 305 -22.39 -9.10 -6.44
CA THR A 305 -22.55 -8.79 -7.86
C THR A 305 -23.16 -7.40 -8.06
N LYS A 306 -24.15 -7.03 -7.22
CA LYS A 306 -24.74 -5.67 -7.23
C LYS A 306 -23.69 -4.62 -6.87
N GLU A 307 -22.93 -4.88 -5.82
CA GLU A 307 -21.81 -4.02 -5.42
C GLU A 307 -20.79 -3.85 -6.56
N ALA A 308 -20.45 -4.92 -7.29
CA ALA A 308 -19.54 -4.86 -8.44
C ALA A 308 -20.12 -3.99 -9.58
N ILE A 309 -21.44 -4.08 -9.82
CA ILE A 309 -22.14 -3.22 -10.79
C ILE A 309 -22.06 -1.75 -10.38
N ASP A 310 -22.27 -1.46 -9.09
CA ASP A 310 -22.23 -0.09 -8.57
C ASP A 310 -20.82 0.50 -8.67
N HIS A 311 -19.77 -0.28 -8.38
CA HIS A 311 -18.37 0.14 -8.54
C HIS A 311 -18.04 0.43 -10.00
N ALA A 312 -18.44 -0.42 -10.94
CA ALA A 312 -18.21 -0.22 -12.36
C ALA A 312 -18.93 1.02 -12.90
N LYS A 313 -20.19 1.24 -12.47
CA LYS A 313 -20.97 2.44 -12.81
C LYS A 313 -20.35 3.71 -12.22
N ALA A 314 -19.89 3.66 -10.96
CA ALA A 314 -19.24 4.79 -10.31
C ALA A 314 -17.91 5.16 -10.98
N ALA A 315 -17.17 4.18 -11.51
CA ALA A 315 -15.95 4.39 -12.29
C ALA A 315 -16.22 4.88 -13.73
N GLY A 316 -17.47 4.77 -14.22
CA GLY A 316 -17.86 5.20 -15.57
C GLY A 316 -17.26 4.35 -16.69
N VAL A 317 -16.91 3.09 -16.41
CA VAL A 317 -16.27 2.18 -17.38
C VAL A 317 -17.29 1.26 -18.05
N PRO A 318 -17.11 0.86 -19.31
CA PRO A 318 -17.92 -0.12 -20.01
C PRO A 318 -18.01 -1.45 -19.25
N ILE A 319 -19.22 -2.03 -19.22
CA ILE A 319 -19.52 -3.27 -18.52
C ILE A 319 -19.85 -4.36 -19.54
N ILE A 320 -19.18 -5.51 -19.43
CA ILE A 320 -19.52 -6.74 -20.13
C ILE A 320 -19.99 -7.74 -19.08
N VAL A 321 -21.11 -8.41 -19.32
CA VAL A 321 -21.61 -9.45 -18.43
C VAL A 321 -21.27 -10.83 -18.99
N ALA A 322 -20.67 -11.69 -18.16
CA ALA A 322 -20.40 -13.08 -18.47
C ALA A 322 -21.28 -14.00 -17.60
N ILE A 323 -22.30 -14.61 -18.19
CA ILE A 323 -23.12 -15.63 -17.53
C ILE A 323 -22.38 -16.96 -17.63
N ASN A 324 -21.82 -17.39 -16.51
CA ASN A 324 -20.98 -18.59 -16.42
C ASN A 324 -21.75 -19.81 -15.92
N LYS A 325 -21.16 -20.99 -16.06
CA LYS A 325 -21.71 -22.30 -15.68
C LYS A 325 -22.95 -22.70 -16.48
N ILE A 326 -23.01 -22.35 -17.78
CA ILE A 326 -24.12 -22.73 -18.65
C ILE A 326 -24.20 -24.24 -18.89
N ASP A 327 -23.13 -24.97 -18.59
CA ASP A 327 -23.02 -26.43 -18.65
C ASP A 327 -23.84 -27.16 -17.57
N LYS A 328 -24.30 -26.44 -16.53
CA LYS A 328 -25.11 -27.04 -15.46
C LYS A 328 -26.58 -27.19 -15.84
N PRO A 329 -27.24 -28.30 -15.40
CA PRO A 329 -28.64 -28.55 -15.72
C PRO A 329 -29.63 -27.52 -15.08
N ASP A 330 -29.20 -26.88 -13.98
CA ASP A 330 -30.01 -25.89 -13.24
C ASP A 330 -29.82 -24.46 -13.75
N ALA A 331 -29.08 -24.29 -14.88
CA ALA A 331 -28.81 -22.98 -15.47
C ALA A 331 -30.08 -22.29 -15.96
N ASN A 332 -30.39 -21.09 -15.47
CA ASN A 332 -31.54 -20.28 -15.87
C ASN A 332 -31.10 -18.89 -16.32
N ILE A 333 -30.84 -18.77 -17.62
CA ILE A 333 -30.31 -17.54 -18.23
C ILE A 333 -31.36 -16.42 -18.22
N GLU A 334 -32.66 -16.72 -18.50
CA GLU A 334 -33.72 -15.72 -18.55
C GLU A 334 -33.95 -15.03 -17.19
N ARG A 335 -33.88 -15.80 -16.09
CA ARG A 335 -33.94 -15.26 -14.73
C ARG A 335 -32.82 -14.27 -14.47
N ILE A 336 -31.59 -14.57 -14.92
CA ILE A 336 -30.43 -13.70 -14.73
C ILE A 336 -30.59 -12.43 -15.56
N MET A 337 -30.99 -12.55 -16.83
CA MET A 337 -31.19 -11.38 -17.69
C MET A 337 -32.27 -10.44 -17.11
N THR A 338 -33.32 -10.97 -16.54
CA THR A 338 -34.33 -10.17 -15.83
C THR A 338 -33.73 -9.47 -14.60
N ALA A 339 -32.96 -10.19 -13.78
CA ALA A 339 -32.31 -9.62 -12.61
C ALA A 339 -31.22 -8.57 -12.97
N LEU A 340 -30.56 -8.69 -14.11
CA LEU A 340 -29.62 -7.67 -14.62
C LEU A 340 -30.35 -6.38 -14.97
N VAL A 341 -31.51 -6.47 -15.65
CA VAL A 341 -32.35 -5.30 -15.98
C VAL A 341 -32.81 -4.60 -14.71
N GLU A 342 -33.26 -5.34 -13.67
CA GLU A 342 -33.62 -4.77 -12.38
C GLU A 342 -32.48 -3.98 -11.71
N ASN A 343 -31.22 -4.35 -11.99
CA ASN A 343 -30.03 -3.65 -11.51
C ASN A 343 -29.48 -2.60 -12.52
N GLY A 344 -30.28 -2.28 -13.56
CA GLY A 344 -29.97 -1.23 -14.54
C GLY A 344 -28.86 -1.62 -15.54
N LEU A 345 -28.76 -2.92 -15.86
CA LEU A 345 -27.94 -3.46 -16.94
C LEU A 345 -28.88 -4.13 -17.96
N THR A 346 -29.29 -3.37 -18.97
CA THR A 346 -30.18 -3.90 -20.02
C THR A 346 -29.32 -4.62 -21.07
N PRO A 347 -29.54 -5.93 -21.32
CA PRO A 347 -28.81 -6.67 -22.35
C PRO A 347 -29.08 -6.13 -23.75
N GLU A 348 -28.08 -6.23 -24.63
CA GLU A 348 -28.21 -5.86 -26.05
C GLU A 348 -29.33 -6.66 -26.74
N GLU A 349 -29.50 -7.96 -26.43
CA GLU A 349 -30.58 -8.81 -26.92
C GLU A 349 -32.01 -8.24 -26.62
N TRP A 350 -32.13 -7.40 -25.57
CA TRP A 350 -33.37 -6.74 -25.16
C TRP A 350 -33.40 -5.24 -25.49
N GLY A 351 -32.47 -4.78 -26.36
CA GLY A 351 -32.41 -3.40 -26.84
C GLY A 351 -31.68 -2.44 -25.92
N GLY A 352 -30.82 -2.94 -25.04
CA GLY A 352 -29.92 -2.15 -24.20
C GLY A 352 -28.51 -2.05 -24.78
N ASP A 353 -27.57 -1.59 -23.95
CA ASP A 353 -26.18 -1.29 -24.33
C ASP A 353 -25.16 -2.29 -23.73
N VAL A 354 -25.62 -3.29 -22.95
CA VAL A 354 -24.74 -4.21 -22.24
C VAL A 354 -24.57 -5.51 -23.01
N ILE A 355 -23.31 -5.83 -23.37
CA ILE A 355 -22.96 -7.09 -24.01
C ILE A 355 -23.03 -8.22 -22.97
N VAL A 356 -23.81 -9.26 -23.26
CA VAL A 356 -23.96 -10.43 -22.40
C VAL A 356 -23.46 -11.68 -23.12
N ASN A 357 -22.40 -12.28 -22.56
CA ASN A 357 -21.82 -13.53 -23.04
C ASN A 357 -22.26 -14.71 -22.18
N LYS A 358 -22.71 -15.78 -22.81
CA LYS A 358 -23.12 -17.03 -22.15
C LYS A 358 -21.93 -18.00 -22.26
N ILE A 359 -21.23 -18.28 -21.15
CA ILE A 359 -19.96 -19.02 -21.16
C ILE A 359 -19.97 -20.21 -20.20
N SER A 360 -19.10 -21.17 -20.45
CA SER A 360 -18.64 -22.13 -19.45
C SER A 360 -17.15 -22.03 -19.26
N ALA A 361 -16.71 -21.50 -18.13
CA ALA A 361 -15.27 -21.40 -17.81
C ALA A 361 -14.61 -22.78 -17.63
N ALA A 362 -15.37 -23.80 -17.23
CA ALA A 362 -14.89 -25.15 -17.01
C ALA A 362 -14.62 -25.89 -18.33
N THR A 363 -15.51 -25.76 -19.32
CA THR A 363 -15.39 -26.43 -20.63
C THR A 363 -14.67 -25.55 -21.65
N GLY A 364 -14.62 -24.25 -21.44
CA GLY A 364 -14.10 -23.26 -22.38
C GLY A 364 -15.10 -22.83 -23.45
N GLU A 365 -16.36 -23.22 -23.32
CA GLU A 365 -17.42 -22.88 -24.27
C GLU A 365 -17.63 -21.36 -24.29
N ASN A 366 -17.65 -20.76 -25.49
CA ASN A 366 -17.85 -19.32 -25.75
C ASN A 366 -16.83 -18.36 -25.07
N VAL A 367 -15.76 -18.86 -24.47
CA VAL A 367 -14.72 -17.99 -23.88
C VAL A 367 -13.99 -17.17 -24.95
N ASN A 368 -13.78 -17.72 -26.13
CA ASN A 368 -13.18 -16.98 -27.24
C ASN A 368 -14.09 -15.84 -27.73
N GLU A 369 -15.41 -16.02 -27.73
CA GLU A 369 -16.38 -14.98 -28.07
C GLU A 369 -16.31 -13.82 -27.04
N LEU A 370 -16.18 -14.14 -25.75
CA LEU A 370 -15.97 -13.12 -24.71
C LEU A 370 -14.69 -12.30 -24.99
N LEU A 371 -13.59 -12.94 -25.37
CA LEU A 371 -12.34 -12.25 -25.69
C LEU A 371 -12.48 -11.38 -26.97
N ASP A 372 -13.22 -11.85 -27.98
CA ASP A 372 -13.51 -11.06 -29.17
C ASP A 372 -14.35 -9.82 -28.84
N ASN A 373 -15.37 -9.95 -27.97
CA ASN A 373 -16.20 -8.84 -27.53
C ASN A 373 -15.41 -7.81 -26.69
N ILE A 374 -14.45 -8.25 -25.85
CA ILE A 374 -13.55 -7.34 -25.14
C ILE A 374 -12.73 -6.50 -26.13
N LEU A 375 -12.18 -7.14 -27.17
CA LEU A 375 -11.41 -6.41 -28.19
C LEU A 375 -12.29 -5.49 -29.03
N LEU A 376 -13.53 -5.87 -29.31
CA LEU A 376 -14.50 -5.05 -30.02
C LEU A 376 -14.83 -3.77 -29.23
N VAL A 377 -15.16 -3.90 -27.93
CA VAL A 377 -15.40 -2.75 -27.05
C VAL A 377 -14.16 -1.85 -26.97
N ALA A 378 -12.97 -2.43 -26.83
CA ALA A 378 -11.72 -1.68 -26.80
C ALA A 378 -11.46 -0.90 -28.08
N GLU A 379 -11.83 -1.43 -29.24
CA GLU A 379 -11.70 -0.77 -30.55
C GLU A 379 -12.74 0.36 -30.70
N MET A 380 -13.96 0.17 -30.19
CA MET A 380 -15.00 1.19 -30.20
C MET A 380 -14.66 2.40 -29.32
N GLU A 381 -14.11 2.15 -28.12
CA GLU A 381 -13.68 3.20 -27.17
C GLU A 381 -12.36 3.85 -27.59
N GLY A 382 -11.53 3.16 -28.38
CA GLY A 382 -10.30 3.70 -28.94
C GLY A 382 -9.23 4.05 -27.90
N TYR A 383 -8.88 3.13 -27.01
CA TYR A 383 -7.88 3.34 -25.97
C TYR A 383 -6.49 3.60 -26.55
N LYS A 384 -5.94 4.78 -26.27
CA LYS A 384 -4.63 5.22 -26.77
C LYS A 384 -3.71 5.62 -25.64
N ALA A 385 -2.41 5.56 -25.87
CA ALA A 385 -1.38 6.05 -24.96
C ALA A 385 -0.17 6.53 -25.75
N ASN A 386 0.65 7.39 -25.16
CA ASN A 386 1.90 7.86 -25.73
C ASN A 386 3.09 7.06 -25.15
N PRO A 387 3.65 6.06 -25.87
CA PRO A 387 4.76 5.26 -25.34
C PRO A 387 6.07 6.04 -25.22
N SER A 388 6.19 7.20 -25.85
CA SER A 388 7.45 7.97 -25.92
C SER A 388 7.72 8.82 -24.67
N ARG A 389 6.75 8.98 -23.79
CA ARG A 389 6.87 9.79 -22.56
C ARG A 389 7.33 8.95 -21.34
N TYR A 390 7.62 9.64 -20.22
CA TYR A 390 7.86 8.98 -18.93
C TYR A 390 6.59 8.28 -18.45
N ALA A 391 6.82 7.11 -17.82
CA ALA A 391 5.73 6.26 -17.38
C ALA A 391 4.88 6.93 -16.30
N THR A 392 3.56 6.77 -16.45
CA THR A 392 2.57 7.08 -15.42
C THR A 392 1.61 5.91 -15.29
N GLY A 393 1.04 5.72 -14.11
CA GLY A 393 0.09 4.66 -13.85
C GLY A 393 -0.25 4.54 -12.37
N ALA A 394 -0.69 3.36 -11.95
CA ALA A 394 -1.15 3.13 -10.60
C ALA A 394 -0.55 1.86 -9.97
N VAL A 395 -0.51 1.83 -8.64
CA VAL A 395 -0.11 0.67 -7.85
C VAL A 395 -1.28 -0.29 -7.76
N ILE A 396 -1.08 -1.51 -8.22
CA ILE A 396 -2.06 -2.59 -8.05
C ILE A 396 -1.94 -3.16 -6.65
N GLU A 397 -0.72 -3.56 -6.27
CA GLU A 397 -0.44 -4.20 -4.99
C GLU A 397 0.99 -3.89 -4.54
N SER A 398 1.22 -3.91 -3.22
CA SER A 398 2.53 -3.69 -2.64
C SER A 398 2.83 -4.66 -1.51
N LYS A 399 4.04 -5.20 -1.49
CA LYS A 399 4.50 -6.16 -0.47
C LYS A 399 5.91 -5.82 -0.01
N LYS A 400 6.27 -6.30 1.18
CA LYS A 400 7.61 -6.16 1.74
C LYS A 400 8.30 -7.52 1.84
N ASP A 401 9.30 -7.74 1.02
CA ASP A 401 10.14 -8.93 1.08
C ASP A 401 11.35 -8.68 1.98
N SER A 402 11.73 -9.67 2.78
CA SER A 402 12.85 -9.57 3.73
C SER A 402 14.23 -9.45 3.07
N LYS A 403 14.38 -9.93 1.83
CA LYS A 403 15.65 -9.96 1.10
C LYS A 403 15.78 -8.82 0.09
N VAL A 404 14.67 -8.48 -0.57
CA VAL A 404 14.66 -7.54 -1.71
C VAL A 404 14.13 -6.16 -1.29
N GLY A 405 13.45 -6.08 -0.15
CA GLY A 405 12.83 -4.85 0.35
C GLY A 405 11.41 -4.65 -0.18
N SER A 406 11.07 -3.42 -0.55
CA SER A 406 9.75 -3.10 -1.11
C SER A 406 9.62 -3.65 -2.53
N VAL A 407 8.58 -4.44 -2.76
CA VAL A 407 8.21 -5.02 -4.05
C VAL A 407 6.82 -4.53 -4.39
N ILE A 408 6.66 -3.89 -5.54
CA ILE A 408 5.44 -3.19 -5.92
C ILE A 408 5.00 -3.65 -7.29
N THR A 409 3.75 -4.03 -7.41
CA THR A 409 3.12 -4.34 -8.69
C THR A 409 2.48 -3.08 -9.25
N LEU A 410 2.99 -2.59 -10.37
CA LEU A 410 2.54 -1.40 -11.07
C LEU A 410 1.79 -1.77 -12.34
N LEU A 411 0.74 -1.02 -12.64
CA LEU A 411 0.13 -1.00 -13.97
C LEU A 411 0.55 0.29 -14.67
N ILE A 412 1.19 0.17 -15.80
CA ILE A 412 1.57 1.32 -16.62
C ILE A 412 0.35 1.73 -17.45
N GLN A 413 -0.15 2.93 -17.25
CA GLN A 413 -1.30 3.45 -18.00
C GLN A 413 -0.84 4.26 -19.22
N ASN A 414 0.23 5.02 -19.07
CA ASN A 414 0.79 5.84 -20.14
C ASN A 414 2.33 5.89 -20.03
N GLY A 415 3.02 6.10 -21.13
CA GLY A 415 4.48 6.15 -21.17
C GLY A 415 5.16 4.79 -21.13
N THR A 416 6.48 4.77 -21.10
CA THR A 416 7.30 3.57 -20.98
C THR A 416 8.18 3.64 -19.74
N LEU A 417 8.08 2.63 -18.87
CA LEU A 417 8.92 2.50 -17.68
C LEU A 417 10.19 1.70 -18.03
N ARG A 418 11.33 2.21 -17.64
CA ARG A 418 12.63 1.58 -17.92
C ARG A 418 13.40 1.28 -16.65
N LEU A 419 14.26 0.27 -16.73
CA LEU A 419 15.20 -0.04 -15.67
C LEU A 419 16.10 1.18 -15.39
N GLY A 420 16.17 1.60 -14.13
CA GLY A 420 16.94 2.75 -13.69
C GLY A 420 16.20 4.09 -13.72
N ASP A 421 14.91 4.13 -14.07
CA ASP A 421 14.13 5.35 -14.01
C ASP A 421 13.82 5.73 -12.56
N PRO A 422 14.01 7.01 -12.17
CA PRO A 422 13.52 7.53 -10.90
C PRO A 422 12.00 7.65 -10.94
N ILE A 423 11.32 7.11 -9.93
CA ILE A 423 9.87 7.15 -9.82
C ILE A 423 9.42 7.68 -8.46
N VAL A 424 8.30 8.39 -8.46
CA VAL A 424 7.55 8.75 -7.26
C VAL A 424 6.25 7.97 -7.26
N ILE A 425 5.93 7.38 -6.13
CA ILE A 425 4.72 6.60 -5.92
C ILE A 425 4.07 7.06 -4.62
N GLY A 426 2.91 7.70 -4.70
CA GLY A 426 2.30 8.28 -3.50
C GLY A 426 3.26 9.23 -2.79
N ASN A 427 3.63 8.93 -1.55
CA ASN A 427 4.59 9.68 -0.73
C ASN A 427 6.00 9.08 -0.73
N SER A 428 6.23 8.03 -1.53
CA SER A 428 7.49 7.29 -1.60
C SER A 428 8.21 7.56 -2.91
N PHE A 429 9.55 7.51 -2.90
CA PHE A 429 10.34 7.63 -4.11
C PHE A 429 11.37 6.50 -4.19
N GLY A 430 11.93 6.31 -5.35
CA GLY A 430 13.02 5.38 -5.55
C GLY A 430 13.46 5.29 -6.99
N LYS A 431 14.41 4.42 -7.24
CA LYS A 431 14.93 4.12 -8.57
C LYS A 431 14.63 2.66 -8.91
N VAL A 432 14.05 2.42 -10.07
CA VAL A 432 13.74 1.07 -10.54
C VAL A 432 15.02 0.23 -10.61
N ARG A 433 15.18 -0.70 -9.67
CA ARG A 433 16.34 -1.62 -9.62
C ARG A 433 16.11 -2.89 -10.40
N THR A 434 14.93 -3.48 -10.28
CA THR A 434 14.50 -4.63 -11.06
C THR A 434 13.13 -4.36 -11.65
N LEU A 435 12.91 -4.83 -12.86
CA LEU A 435 11.64 -4.77 -13.57
C LEU A 435 11.32 -6.18 -14.05
N LYS A 436 10.23 -6.76 -13.56
CA LYS A 436 9.79 -8.10 -13.92
C LYS A 436 8.39 -8.05 -14.51
N ASN A 437 8.15 -8.92 -15.48
CA ASN A 437 6.80 -9.13 -16.01
C ASN A 437 5.98 -10.06 -15.11
N ASP A 438 4.73 -10.31 -15.47
CA ASP A 438 3.78 -11.22 -14.80
C ASP A 438 4.27 -12.68 -14.74
N LEU A 439 5.18 -13.09 -15.62
CA LEU A 439 5.84 -14.40 -15.61
C LEU A 439 7.09 -14.46 -14.71
N GLY A 440 7.42 -13.37 -13.99
CA GLY A 440 8.61 -13.27 -13.14
C GLY A 440 9.94 -13.10 -13.90
N GLN A 441 9.91 -12.88 -15.22
CA GLN A 441 11.09 -12.67 -16.03
C GLN A 441 11.55 -11.22 -15.97
N ASN A 442 12.87 -11.00 -15.91
CA ASN A 442 13.43 -9.65 -15.92
C ASN A 442 13.30 -9.03 -17.31
N ILE A 443 12.75 -7.84 -17.37
CA ILE A 443 12.62 -7.04 -18.58
C ILE A 443 13.38 -5.72 -18.42
N VAL A 444 13.72 -5.07 -19.51
CA VAL A 444 14.46 -3.80 -19.52
C VAL A 444 13.51 -2.60 -19.58
N GLU A 445 12.41 -2.77 -20.29
CA GLU A 445 11.38 -1.76 -20.49
C GLU A 445 9.98 -2.36 -20.46
N ALA A 446 9.01 -1.56 -20.07
CA ALA A 446 7.60 -1.94 -20.02
C ALA A 446 6.74 -0.85 -20.66
N SER A 447 5.90 -1.25 -21.60
CA SER A 447 5.00 -0.41 -22.38
C SER A 447 3.66 -0.15 -21.66
N PRO A 448 2.81 0.76 -22.16
CA PRO A 448 1.46 0.96 -21.62
C PRO A 448 0.64 -0.34 -21.53
N SER A 449 -0.25 -0.38 -20.56
CA SER A 449 -1.13 -1.53 -20.22
C SER A 449 -0.39 -2.80 -19.77
N THR A 450 0.92 -2.72 -19.46
CA THR A 450 1.69 -3.86 -18.98
C THR A 450 1.77 -3.84 -17.45
N PRO A 451 1.36 -4.93 -16.76
CA PRO A 451 1.60 -5.09 -15.34
C PRO A 451 3.06 -5.48 -15.09
N VAL A 452 3.71 -4.84 -14.11
CA VAL A 452 5.12 -5.09 -13.81
C VAL A 452 5.40 -5.10 -12.32
N GLU A 453 6.26 -6.00 -11.88
CA GLU A 453 6.78 -6.03 -10.51
C GLU A 453 8.10 -5.24 -10.46
N VAL A 454 8.13 -4.22 -9.59
CA VAL A 454 9.24 -3.26 -9.47
C VAL A 454 9.84 -3.32 -8.07
N THR A 455 11.17 -3.16 -7.97
CA THR A 455 11.89 -3.03 -6.70
C THR A 455 12.78 -1.79 -6.69
N GLY A 456 13.17 -1.34 -5.51
CA GLY A 456 14.09 -0.20 -5.37
C GLY A 456 13.43 1.07 -4.84
N ILE A 457 12.22 0.96 -4.29
CA ILE A 457 11.46 2.07 -3.68
C ILE A 457 11.75 2.10 -2.18
N SER A 458 11.87 3.30 -1.62
CA SER A 458 12.27 3.54 -0.24
C SER A 458 11.29 2.97 0.80
N GLU A 459 10.00 3.15 0.59
CA GLU A 459 8.94 2.68 1.50
C GLU A 459 7.89 1.91 0.69
N VAL A 460 7.04 1.14 1.37
CA VAL A 460 5.93 0.43 0.74
C VAL A 460 4.79 1.44 0.54
N PRO A 461 4.40 1.78 -0.70
CA PRO A 461 3.30 2.69 -0.98
C PRO A 461 1.95 2.01 -0.72
N SER A 462 0.91 2.81 -0.63
CA SER A 462 -0.47 2.30 -0.57
C SER A 462 -0.88 1.73 -1.93
N ALA A 463 -1.68 0.68 -1.90
CA ALA A 463 -2.27 0.18 -3.13
C ALA A 463 -3.29 1.19 -3.66
N GLY A 464 -3.32 1.43 -4.97
CA GLY A 464 -4.10 2.50 -5.60
C GLY A 464 -3.37 3.84 -5.77
N ASP A 465 -2.22 4.04 -5.12
CA ASP A 465 -1.41 5.23 -5.31
C ASP A 465 -1.03 5.39 -6.80
N LYS A 466 -1.10 6.62 -7.30
CA LYS A 466 -0.59 6.93 -8.63
C LYS A 466 0.92 7.07 -8.60
N PHE A 467 1.58 6.66 -9.66
CA PHE A 467 3.02 6.84 -9.83
C PHE A 467 3.35 7.64 -11.09
N MET A 468 4.50 8.29 -11.05
CA MET A 468 5.08 8.99 -12.20
C MET A 468 6.59 8.82 -12.20
N ALA A 469 7.16 8.58 -13.39
CA ALA A 469 8.61 8.56 -13.59
C ALA A 469 9.12 9.95 -13.93
N PHE A 470 10.34 10.26 -13.46
CA PHE A 470 10.98 11.58 -13.61
C PHE A 470 12.34 11.47 -14.30
N GLU A 471 12.87 12.59 -14.76
CA GLU A 471 14.20 12.63 -15.39
C GLU A 471 15.33 12.49 -14.34
N SER A 472 15.12 13.06 -13.16
CA SER A 472 16.16 13.17 -12.11
C SER A 472 15.69 12.59 -10.79
N GLU A 473 16.54 11.80 -10.16
CA GLU A 473 16.32 11.27 -8.80
C GLU A 473 16.17 12.39 -7.76
N LYS A 474 16.90 13.51 -7.93
CA LYS A 474 16.79 14.67 -7.05
C LYS A 474 15.39 15.30 -7.09
N GLN A 475 14.79 15.42 -8.28
CA GLN A 475 13.42 15.90 -8.41
C GLN A 475 12.42 14.93 -7.78
N ALA A 476 12.57 13.63 -8.02
CA ALA A 476 11.69 12.62 -7.45
C ALA A 476 11.74 12.64 -5.90
N LYS A 477 12.93 12.75 -5.32
CA LYS A 477 13.12 12.87 -3.87
C LYS A 477 12.45 14.11 -3.30
N GLN A 478 12.66 15.27 -3.91
CA GLN A 478 12.09 16.54 -3.46
C GLN A 478 10.55 16.50 -3.46
N ILE A 479 9.95 15.98 -4.55
CA ILE A 479 8.50 15.84 -4.68
C ILE A 479 7.94 14.90 -3.61
N ALA A 480 8.57 13.75 -3.38
CA ALA A 480 8.13 12.79 -2.37
C ALA A 480 8.23 13.36 -0.95
N GLU A 481 9.31 14.08 -0.62
CA GLU A 481 9.48 14.74 0.68
C GLU A 481 8.41 15.80 0.91
N GLU A 482 8.11 16.61 -0.09
CA GLU A 482 7.05 17.63 -0.01
C GLU A 482 5.67 17.00 0.18
N ARG A 483 5.35 15.93 -0.55
CA ARG A 483 4.11 15.16 -0.37
C ARG A 483 4.01 14.55 1.03
N LYS A 484 5.11 14.00 1.54
CA LYS A 484 5.18 13.42 2.87
C LYS A 484 4.96 14.46 3.98
N LEU A 485 5.47 15.67 3.81
CA LEU A 485 5.21 16.79 4.73
C LEU A 485 3.74 17.18 4.73
N ARG A 486 3.14 17.38 3.56
CA ARG A 486 1.71 17.72 3.43
C ARG A 486 0.78 16.63 3.99
N SER A 487 1.13 15.35 3.80
CA SER A 487 0.37 14.25 4.39
C SER A 487 0.41 14.30 5.92
N ARG A 488 1.59 14.52 6.51
CA ARG A 488 1.75 14.63 7.97
C ARG A 488 0.99 15.83 8.55
N GLU A 489 0.96 16.96 7.85
CA GLU A 489 0.19 18.13 8.26
C GLU A 489 -1.33 17.85 8.27
N LYS A 490 -1.83 17.14 7.25
CA LYS A 490 -3.23 16.68 7.20
C LYS A 490 -3.55 15.73 8.35
N ASP A 491 -2.69 14.75 8.60
CA ASP A 491 -2.89 13.75 9.67
C ASP A 491 -2.85 14.41 11.06
N SER A 492 -1.98 15.40 11.27
CA SER A 492 -1.90 16.13 12.56
C SER A 492 -3.13 16.98 12.85
N ASN A 493 -3.75 17.55 11.82
CA ASN A 493 -5.00 18.31 11.96
C ASN A 493 -6.22 17.43 12.21
N PHE A 494 -6.17 16.13 11.86
CA PHE A 494 -7.28 15.19 12.03
C PHE A 494 -7.22 14.40 13.34
N SER A 495 -6.07 14.36 14.03
CA SER A 495 -5.87 13.55 15.25
C SER A 495 -6.29 14.23 16.56
N GLY A 496 -7.03 15.33 16.50
CA GLY A 496 -7.59 16.00 17.68
C GLY A 496 -8.75 15.24 18.29
N MET A 497 -8.47 14.11 18.98
CA MET A 497 -9.46 13.50 19.86
C MET A 497 -9.81 14.51 20.97
N THR A 498 -11.07 14.96 21.02
CA THR A 498 -11.50 15.90 22.06
C THR A 498 -11.54 15.20 23.41
N LEU A 499 -11.31 15.96 24.48
CA LEU A 499 -11.43 15.44 25.86
C LEU A 499 -12.84 14.87 26.11
N GLU A 500 -13.85 15.40 25.44
CA GLU A 500 -15.24 14.95 25.50
C GLU A 500 -15.42 13.54 24.92
N ASP A 501 -14.75 13.23 23.78
CA ASP A 501 -14.73 11.88 23.20
C ASP A 501 -14.05 10.88 24.13
N LEU A 502 -12.99 11.30 24.83
CA LEU A 502 -12.30 10.46 25.82
C LEU A 502 -13.19 10.17 27.03
N PHE A 503 -13.88 11.18 27.55
CA PHE A 503 -14.81 11.02 28.66
C PHE A 503 -16.04 10.17 28.27
N GLY A 504 -16.58 10.33 27.08
CA GLY A 504 -17.66 9.49 26.55
C GLY A 504 -17.28 8.00 26.54
N ARG A 505 -16.08 7.67 26.04
CA ARG A 505 -15.57 6.29 26.01
C ARG A 505 -15.35 5.68 27.38
N ILE A 506 -14.88 6.48 28.36
CA ILE A 506 -14.68 6.03 29.75
C ILE A 506 -16.01 5.77 30.45
N GLN A 507 -17.04 6.59 30.19
CA GLN A 507 -18.38 6.41 30.78
C GLN A 507 -19.13 5.20 30.23
N GLU A 508 -18.90 4.81 28.98
CA GLU A 508 -19.58 3.67 28.35
C GLU A 508 -19.01 2.32 28.81
N GLY A 509 -17.87 2.27 29.50
CA GLY A 509 -17.26 1.03 30.02
C GLY A 509 -16.92 0.00 28.95
N ILE A 510 -16.72 0.43 27.70
CA ILE A 510 -16.42 -0.42 26.56
C ILE A 510 -15.04 -1.08 26.75
N LYS A 511 -15.01 -2.41 26.71
CA LYS A 511 -13.76 -3.18 26.71
C LYS A 511 -13.12 -3.12 25.32
N GLU A 512 -11.83 -2.78 25.23
CA GLU A 512 -11.09 -2.74 23.96
C GLU A 512 -10.14 -3.92 23.82
N ILE A 513 -10.21 -4.61 22.67
CA ILE A 513 -9.17 -5.57 22.25
C ILE A 513 -8.22 -4.85 21.31
N LYS A 514 -6.99 -4.67 21.78
CA LYS A 514 -5.94 -3.98 21.03
C LYS A 514 -5.17 -4.99 20.18
N ILE A 515 -4.93 -4.64 18.91
CA ILE A 515 -4.32 -5.54 17.92
C ILE A 515 -3.17 -4.84 17.21
N VAL A 516 -2.07 -5.58 17.03
CA VAL A 516 -1.01 -5.28 16.05
C VAL A 516 -1.20 -6.23 14.88
N LEU A 517 -1.53 -5.69 13.71
CA LEU A 517 -1.85 -6.45 12.50
C LEU A 517 -0.66 -6.45 11.53
N LYS A 518 -0.29 -7.64 11.07
CA LYS A 518 0.71 -7.85 10.02
C LYS A 518 0.12 -8.65 8.88
N ALA A 519 0.33 -8.20 7.64
CA ALA A 519 -0.12 -8.90 6.45
C ALA A 519 1.02 -9.01 5.41
N ASP A 520 0.87 -9.91 4.47
CA ASP A 520 1.80 -10.12 3.35
C ASP A 520 1.77 -8.96 2.35
N VAL A 521 0.57 -8.47 2.03
CA VAL A 521 0.32 -7.38 1.07
C VAL A 521 -0.56 -6.29 1.66
N ASN A 522 -0.53 -5.10 1.05
CA ASN A 522 -1.27 -3.94 1.56
C ASN A 522 -2.79 -4.10 1.48
N GLY A 523 -3.28 -4.67 0.39
CA GLY A 523 -4.71 -4.90 0.23
C GLY A 523 -5.28 -5.89 1.25
N SER A 524 -4.55 -6.98 1.56
CA SER A 524 -4.93 -7.90 2.64
C SER A 524 -4.94 -7.21 4.01
N LEU A 525 -3.97 -6.31 4.26
CA LEU A 525 -3.92 -5.51 5.49
C LEU A 525 -5.17 -4.65 5.65
N GLU A 526 -5.55 -3.90 4.62
CA GLU A 526 -6.73 -3.05 4.58
C GLU A 526 -8.01 -3.87 4.81
N ALA A 527 -8.16 -4.98 4.08
CA ALA A 527 -9.33 -5.86 4.18
C ALA A 527 -9.51 -6.46 5.59
N VAL A 528 -8.44 -6.99 6.18
CA VAL A 528 -8.48 -7.56 7.54
C VAL A 528 -8.76 -6.47 8.58
N LYS A 529 -8.12 -5.29 8.45
CA LYS A 529 -8.35 -4.15 9.34
C LYS A 529 -9.83 -3.73 9.30
N ASN A 530 -10.38 -3.49 8.12
CA ASN A 530 -11.77 -3.07 7.95
C ASN A 530 -12.77 -4.13 8.42
N SER A 531 -12.46 -5.41 8.21
CA SER A 531 -13.31 -6.51 8.70
C SER A 531 -13.31 -6.59 10.22
N LEU A 532 -12.16 -6.38 10.86
CA LEU A 532 -12.04 -6.38 12.33
C LEU A 532 -12.75 -5.16 12.96
N GLU A 533 -12.65 -3.99 12.35
CA GLU A 533 -13.30 -2.76 12.82
C GLU A 533 -14.84 -2.78 12.65
N LYS A 534 -15.34 -3.56 11.68
CA LYS A 534 -16.78 -3.77 11.45
C LYS A 534 -17.43 -4.76 12.42
N ILE A 535 -16.64 -5.58 13.16
CA ILE A 535 -17.19 -6.52 14.13
C ILE A 535 -17.87 -5.72 15.25
N SER A 536 -19.18 -5.88 15.38
CA SER A 536 -19.98 -5.24 16.42
C SER A 536 -20.42 -6.29 17.44
N VAL A 537 -19.90 -6.19 18.65
CA VAL A 537 -20.36 -6.97 19.81
C VAL A 537 -20.59 -5.97 20.95
N ASP A 538 -21.80 -5.99 21.53
CA ASP A 538 -22.18 -5.04 22.55
C ASP A 538 -21.17 -5.04 23.71
N GLY A 539 -20.66 -3.87 24.05
CA GLY A 539 -19.69 -3.68 25.16
C GLY A 539 -18.24 -4.03 24.87
N VAL A 540 -17.88 -4.49 23.65
CA VAL A 540 -16.48 -4.78 23.26
C VAL A 540 -16.17 -4.21 21.89
N LYS A 541 -15.03 -3.55 21.74
CA LYS A 541 -14.54 -3.00 20.47
C LYS A 541 -13.14 -3.51 20.13
N VAL A 542 -12.88 -3.73 18.86
CA VAL A 542 -11.53 -4.01 18.35
C VAL A 542 -10.86 -2.71 17.94
N SER A 543 -9.61 -2.53 18.35
CA SER A 543 -8.79 -1.36 18.00
C SER A 543 -7.46 -1.82 17.41
N VAL A 544 -7.23 -1.53 16.13
CA VAL A 544 -5.96 -1.83 15.45
C VAL A 544 -4.98 -0.68 15.72
N ILE A 545 -4.05 -0.92 16.67
CA ILE A 545 -3.03 0.09 17.04
C ILE A 545 -2.05 0.34 15.89
N ARG A 546 -1.64 -0.73 15.25
CA ARG A 546 -0.69 -0.67 14.14
C ARG A 546 -0.97 -1.76 13.11
N GLY A 547 -1.16 -1.33 11.87
CA GLY A 547 -1.15 -2.21 10.70
C GLY A 547 0.14 -2.00 9.91
N ALA A 548 0.82 -3.07 9.48
CA ALA A 548 1.99 -2.95 8.62
C ALA A 548 2.18 -4.21 7.75
N VAL A 549 2.74 -4.00 6.56
CA VAL A 549 3.05 -5.07 5.60
C VAL A 549 4.41 -5.71 5.91
N GLY A 550 4.51 -7.02 5.74
CA GLY A 550 5.71 -7.82 5.89
C GLY A 550 5.74 -8.68 7.16
N ALA A 551 6.86 -9.35 7.40
CA ALA A 551 7.03 -10.29 8.51
C ALA A 551 6.87 -9.60 9.89
N ILE A 552 6.51 -10.39 10.90
CA ILE A 552 6.44 -9.93 12.30
C ILE A 552 7.87 -9.70 12.80
N THR A 553 8.13 -8.51 13.34
CA THR A 553 9.43 -8.05 13.82
C THR A 553 9.50 -7.95 15.35
N GLU A 554 10.71 -7.83 15.90
CA GLU A 554 10.92 -7.65 17.34
C GLU A 554 10.26 -6.35 17.85
N SER A 555 10.29 -5.28 17.05
CA SER A 555 9.64 -4.00 17.40
C SER A 555 8.11 -4.12 17.51
N ASP A 556 7.49 -5.03 16.76
CA ASP A 556 6.06 -5.29 16.86
C ASP A 556 5.71 -5.99 18.19
N ILE A 557 6.60 -6.86 18.69
CA ILE A 557 6.44 -7.52 20.00
C ILE A 557 6.57 -6.49 21.13
N VAL A 558 7.58 -5.61 21.05
CA VAL A 558 7.77 -4.55 22.06
C VAL A 558 6.55 -3.63 22.09
N LEU A 559 6.03 -3.23 20.92
CA LEU A 559 4.82 -2.42 20.82
C LEU A 559 3.61 -3.14 21.42
N ALA A 560 3.42 -4.42 21.08
CA ALA A 560 2.33 -5.23 21.60
C ALA A 560 2.41 -5.38 23.13
N SER A 561 3.62 -5.56 23.67
CA SER A 561 3.87 -5.61 25.13
C SER A 561 3.53 -4.29 25.81
N ALA A 562 3.96 -3.17 25.25
CA ALA A 562 3.71 -1.84 25.81
C ALA A 562 2.21 -1.45 25.80
N SER A 563 1.45 -1.99 24.86
CA SER A 563 0.04 -1.64 24.64
C SER A 563 -0.94 -2.69 25.14
N ASP A 564 -0.46 -3.82 25.68
CA ASP A 564 -1.27 -5.00 26.02
C ASP A 564 -2.11 -5.49 24.84
N ALA A 565 -1.45 -5.63 23.69
CA ALA A 565 -2.07 -5.98 22.41
C ALA A 565 -1.72 -7.40 21.99
N LEU A 566 -2.62 -8.05 21.26
CA LEU A 566 -2.32 -9.31 20.59
C LEU A 566 -1.75 -9.05 19.18
N ILE A 567 -0.94 -9.98 18.68
CA ILE A 567 -0.39 -9.88 17.32
C ILE A 567 -1.14 -10.85 16.40
N ILE A 568 -1.71 -10.31 15.32
CA ILE A 568 -2.33 -11.07 14.23
C ILE A 568 -1.43 -11.00 13.01
N GLY A 569 -1.02 -12.17 12.50
CA GLY A 569 -0.33 -12.31 11.22
C GLY A 569 -1.26 -12.91 10.17
N PHE A 570 -1.48 -12.20 9.06
CA PHE A 570 -2.24 -12.71 7.92
C PHE A 570 -1.29 -13.05 6.77
N ASN A 571 -1.28 -14.32 6.34
CA ASN A 571 -0.32 -14.88 5.39
C ASN A 571 1.17 -14.67 5.74
N VAL A 572 1.49 -14.26 6.97
CA VAL A 572 2.86 -14.02 7.42
C VAL A 572 3.18 -14.88 8.64
N ARG A 573 4.44 -15.28 8.75
CA ARG A 573 4.93 -16.08 9.87
C ARG A 573 6.01 -15.32 10.62
N ALA A 574 6.02 -15.50 11.94
CA ALA A 574 7.11 -15.07 12.79
C ALA A 574 8.31 -16.02 12.63
N ASN A 575 9.52 -15.50 12.61
CA ASN A 575 10.71 -16.33 12.68
C ASN A 575 10.91 -16.88 14.11
N GLN A 576 11.79 -17.88 14.28
CA GLN A 576 11.98 -18.56 15.57
C GLN A 576 12.39 -17.56 16.68
N LYS A 577 13.31 -16.64 16.39
CA LYS A 577 13.78 -15.63 17.34
C LYS A 577 12.63 -14.73 17.84
N THR A 578 11.78 -14.28 16.91
CA THR A 578 10.59 -13.48 17.21
C THR A 578 9.57 -14.26 18.03
N MET A 579 9.37 -15.55 17.75
CA MET A 579 8.48 -16.42 18.53
C MET A 579 8.98 -16.63 19.97
N ASP A 580 10.28 -16.80 20.15
CA ASP A 580 10.86 -17.00 21.48
C ASP A 580 10.79 -15.70 22.31
N MET A 581 11.00 -14.55 21.66
CA MET A 581 10.79 -13.25 22.28
C MET A 581 9.32 -13.01 22.67
N ALA A 582 8.37 -13.36 21.81
CA ALA A 582 6.94 -13.25 22.14
C ALA A 582 6.55 -14.11 23.36
N LYS A 583 7.14 -15.30 23.50
CA LYS A 583 6.95 -16.15 24.69
C LYS A 583 7.52 -15.50 25.96
N GLN A 584 8.69 -14.84 25.88
CA GLN A 584 9.28 -14.13 27.02
C GLN A 584 8.39 -12.97 27.50
N TYR A 585 7.77 -12.26 26.58
CA TYR A 585 6.85 -11.15 26.89
C TYR A 585 5.40 -11.59 27.10
N ASN A 586 5.09 -12.90 27.04
CA ASN A 586 3.73 -13.46 27.13
C ASN A 586 2.74 -12.89 26.12
N ILE A 587 3.20 -12.56 24.90
CA ILE A 587 2.35 -11.99 23.86
C ILE A 587 1.84 -13.10 22.95
N PRO A 588 0.51 -13.25 22.79
CA PRO A 588 -0.05 -14.21 21.87
C PRO A 588 0.16 -13.74 20.41
N ILE A 589 0.78 -14.60 19.59
CA ILE A 589 0.85 -14.45 18.14
C ILE A 589 -0.11 -15.45 17.53
N LYS A 590 -1.08 -14.96 16.76
CA LYS A 590 -2.02 -15.76 15.97
C LYS A 590 -1.76 -15.54 14.48
N THR A 591 -1.63 -16.62 13.74
CA THR A 591 -1.42 -16.59 12.28
C THR A 591 -2.60 -17.21 11.56
N TYR A 592 -3.03 -16.56 10.48
CA TYR A 592 -4.18 -16.97 9.69
C TYR A 592 -3.87 -16.85 8.19
N ASP A 593 -4.43 -17.76 7.42
CA ASP A 593 -4.33 -17.76 5.96
C ASP A 593 -5.68 -17.45 5.29
N ILE A 594 -6.78 -17.40 6.07
CA ILE A 594 -8.14 -17.15 5.58
C ILE A 594 -8.80 -16.09 6.47
N ILE A 595 -9.36 -15.03 5.86
CA ILE A 595 -9.95 -13.88 6.55
C ILE A 595 -11.16 -14.25 7.44
N TYR A 596 -11.98 -15.20 7.00
CA TYR A 596 -13.13 -15.67 7.79
C TYR A 596 -12.74 -16.22 9.16
N LYS A 597 -11.61 -16.95 9.24
CA LYS A 597 -11.12 -17.49 10.51
C LYS A 597 -10.66 -16.41 11.47
N VAL A 598 -10.11 -15.29 10.92
CA VAL A 598 -9.72 -14.13 11.74
C VAL A 598 -10.96 -13.53 12.40
N VAL A 599 -12.01 -13.28 11.61
CA VAL A 599 -13.25 -12.68 12.07
C VAL A 599 -13.94 -13.58 13.09
N GLU A 600 -14.09 -14.86 12.78
CA GLU A 600 -14.75 -15.84 13.65
C GLU A 600 -14.05 -16.00 15.01
N ASP A 601 -12.72 -16.12 15.00
CA ASP A 601 -11.94 -16.25 16.24
C ASP A 601 -11.98 -14.96 17.07
N MET A 602 -12.02 -13.81 16.41
CA MET A 602 -12.14 -12.52 17.08
C MET A 602 -13.52 -12.32 17.69
N GLU A 603 -14.58 -12.68 16.98
CA GLU A 603 -15.94 -12.67 17.54
C GLU A 603 -16.06 -13.58 18.78
N LYS A 604 -15.46 -14.79 18.72
CA LYS A 604 -15.42 -15.68 19.88
C LYS A 604 -14.66 -15.07 21.06
N ALA A 605 -13.54 -14.40 20.79
CA ALA A 605 -12.76 -13.71 21.81
C ALA A 605 -13.53 -12.56 22.45
N MET A 606 -14.22 -11.74 21.64
CA MET A 606 -15.05 -10.64 22.11
C MET A 606 -16.23 -11.15 22.96
N LYS A 607 -16.95 -12.17 22.50
CA LYS A 607 -18.02 -12.82 23.27
C LYS A 607 -17.55 -13.41 24.59
N GLY A 608 -16.31 -13.94 24.64
CA GLY A 608 -15.69 -14.45 25.86
C GLY A 608 -15.29 -13.36 26.89
N MET A 609 -15.19 -12.10 26.46
CA MET A 609 -14.90 -10.96 27.34
C MET A 609 -16.15 -10.29 27.93
N LEU A 610 -17.34 -10.65 27.47
CA LEU A 610 -18.60 -10.15 28.05
C LEU A 610 -18.76 -10.66 29.48
N ASP A 611 -19.36 -9.83 30.31
CA ASP A 611 -19.74 -10.24 31.67
C ASP A 611 -20.89 -11.26 31.55
N PRO A 612 -20.92 -12.31 32.39
CA PRO A 612 -21.97 -13.31 32.33
C PRO A 612 -23.34 -12.68 32.63
N GLU A 613 -24.26 -12.77 31.69
CA GLU A 613 -25.64 -12.43 31.95
C GLU A 613 -26.27 -13.53 32.81
N TYR A 614 -26.80 -13.15 33.95
CA TYR A 614 -27.48 -14.06 34.85
C TYR A 614 -28.99 -14.06 34.54
N GLU A 615 -29.47 -15.14 33.96
CA GLU A 615 -30.89 -15.39 33.82
C GLU A 615 -31.46 -15.95 35.15
N GLU A 616 -32.44 -15.26 35.73
CA GLU A 616 -33.12 -15.76 36.92
C GLU A 616 -34.07 -16.88 36.54
N LYS A 617 -33.73 -18.12 36.88
CA LYS A 617 -34.59 -19.27 36.67
C LYS A 617 -35.30 -19.64 37.94
N VAL A 618 -36.62 -19.64 37.94
CA VAL A 618 -37.44 -20.10 39.07
C VAL A 618 -37.23 -21.58 39.24
N THR A 619 -36.57 -21.99 40.34
CA THR A 619 -36.24 -23.39 40.65
C THR A 619 -37.33 -24.09 41.46
N GLY A 620 -38.17 -23.33 42.14
CA GLY A 620 -39.28 -23.86 42.93
C GLY A 620 -40.20 -22.78 43.47
N THR A 621 -41.44 -23.17 43.72
CA THR A 621 -42.50 -22.31 44.28
C THR A 621 -42.92 -22.87 45.63
N LEU A 622 -42.97 -22.00 46.67
CA LEU A 622 -43.36 -22.34 48.02
C LEU A 622 -44.56 -21.55 48.47
N GLU A 623 -45.41 -22.15 49.24
CA GLU A 623 -46.52 -21.54 49.94
C GLU A 623 -46.22 -21.43 51.44
N VAL A 624 -46.34 -20.23 51.99
CA VAL A 624 -46.18 -20.00 53.45
C VAL A 624 -47.48 -20.43 54.13
N ARG A 625 -47.42 -21.55 54.87
CA ARG A 625 -48.58 -22.08 55.59
C ARG A 625 -48.69 -21.61 57.02
N GLN A 626 -47.53 -21.43 57.71
CA GLN A 626 -47.54 -21.02 59.11
C GLN A 626 -46.33 -20.15 59.43
N ILE A 627 -46.51 -19.20 60.31
CA ILE A 627 -45.45 -18.31 60.79
C ILE A 627 -45.15 -18.60 62.24
N PHE A 628 -43.92 -18.93 62.55
CA PHE A 628 -43.42 -19.17 63.92
C PHE A 628 -42.62 -17.97 64.41
N LYS A 629 -42.94 -17.51 65.63
CA LYS A 629 -42.23 -16.38 66.25
C LYS A 629 -41.28 -16.89 67.32
N PHE A 630 -40.00 -16.67 67.14
CA PHE A 630 -38.97 -17.06 68.12
C PHE A 630 -38.23 -15.81 68.67
N SER A 631 -38.19 -15.68 69.99
CA SER A 631 -37.65 -14.48 70.66
C SER A 631 -36.17 -14.17 70.33
N LYS A 632 -35.38 -15.16 69.88
CA LYS A 632 -33.95 -14.97 69.58
C LYS A 632 -33.63 -14.91 68.09
N ILE A 633 -34.51 -15.38 67.20
CA ILE A 633 -34.24 -15.55 65.77
C ILE A 633 -35.19 -14.70 64.92
N GLY A 634 -36.31 -14.23 65.50
CA GLY A 634 -37.34 -13.47 64.77
C GLY A 634 -38.48 -14.35 64.24
N LEU A 635 -39.02 -14.03 63.07
CA LEU A 635 -40.11 -14.74 62.41
C LEU A 635 -39.57 -15.79 61.45
N ILE A 636 -40.03 -17.04 61.59
CA ILE A 636 -39.68 -18.13 60.71
C ILE A 636 -40.95 -18.55 59.96
N ALA A 637 -40.88 -18.57 58.62
CA ALA A 637 -41.97 -19.02 57.77
C ALA A 637 -41.91 -20.54 57.55
N GLY A 638 -42.94 -21.24 57.98
CA GLY A 638 -43.16 -22.65 57.65
C GLY A 638 -43.75 -22.76 56.26
N CYS A 639 -42.95 -23.23 55.28
CA CYS A 639 -43.32 -23.28 53.88
C CYS A 639 -43.57 -24.70 53.41
N HIS A 640 -44.53 -24.83 52.49
CA HIS A 640 -44.78 -26.05 51.76
C HIS A 640 -44.32 -25.86 50.31
N VAL A 641 -43.57 -26.81 49.76
CA VAL A 641 -43.09 -26.75 48.36
C VAL A 641 -44.22 -27.18 47.44
N LEU A 642 -44.69 -26.27 46.61
CA LEU A 642 -45.72 -26.54 45.60
C LEU A 642 -45.17 -27.17 44.35
N SER A 643 -44.02 -26.67 43.88
CA SER A 643 -43.33 -27.19 42.70
C SER A 643 -41.81 -26.97 42.77
N GLY A 644 -41.05 -27.83 42.11
CA GLY A 644 -39.58 -27.70 42.01
C GLY A 644 -38.78 -28.13 43.24
N THR A 645 -37.58 -27.57 43.40
CA THR A 645 -36.65 -27.90 44.50
C THR A 645 -36.09 -26.62 45.12
N VAL A 646 -35.86 -26.68 46.46
CA VAL A 646 -35.33 -25.53 47.22
C VAL A 646 -34.01 -25.96 47.85
N LYS A 647 -32.96 -25.15 47.71
CA LYS A 647 -31.64 -25.38 48.33
C LYS A 647 -31.34 -24.23 49.31
N ASN A 648 -30.54 -24.53 50.32
CA ASN A 648 -30.02 -23.56 51.23
C ASN A 648 -29.21 -22.47 50.50
N ASN A 649 -29.30 -21.20 50.91
CA ASN A 649 -28.67 -20.01 50.28
C ASN A 649 -29.19 -19.63 48.90
N GLN A 650 -30.29 -20.17 48.39
CA GLN A 650 -30.93 -19.68 47.19
C GLN A 650 -31.65 -18.34 47.43
N LYS A 651 -31.63 -17.47 46.45
CA LYS A 651 -32.44 -16.22 46.45
C LYS A 651 -33.93 -16.61 46.42
N ALA A 652 -34.73 -15.97 47.26
CA ALA A 652 -36.17 -16.17 47.34
C ALA A 652 -36.90 -14.83 47.30
N ARG A 653 -38.01 -14.77 46.58
CA ARG A 653 -38.93 -13.63 46.56
C ARG A 653 -40.21 -13.97 47.29
N ILE A 654 -40.60 -13.11 48.23
CA ILE A 654 -41.92 -13.25 48.89
C ILE A 654 -42.92 -12.43 48.09
N ILE A 655 -43.93 -13.12 47.58
CA ILE A 655 -45.00 -12.51 46.80
C ILE A 655 -46.28 -12.53 47.63
N ARG A 656 -46.98 -11.42 47.69
CA ARG A 656 -48.30 -11.30 48.33
C ARG A 656 -49.22 -10.50 47.38
N ASP A 657 -50.38 -11.03 47.08
CA ASP A 657 -51.35 -10.42 46.15
C ASP A 657 -50.69 -10.03 44.80
N ASP A 658 -49.91 -10.95 44.24
CA ASP A 658 -49.11 -10.78 43.00
C ASP A 658 -48.02 -9.69 43.04
N VAL A 659 -47.74 -9.11 44.19
CA VAL A 659 -46.72 -8.09 44.37
C VAL A 659 -45.52 -8.67 45.15
N VAL A 660 -44.28 -8.44 44.65
CA VAL A 660 -43.06 -8.83 45.36
C VAL A 660 -42.86 -7.91 46.56
N VAL A 661 -43.05 -8.45 47.76
CA VAL A 661 -42.95 -7.69 49.05
C VAL A 661 -41.52 -7.69 49.59
N TYR A 662 -40.74 -8.76 49.33
CA TYR A 662 -39.41 -8.89 49.87
C TYR A 662 -38.54 -9.81 49.02
N ASN A 663 -37.28 -9.43 48.85
CA ASN A 663 -36.24 -10.25 48.21
C ASN A 663 -35.18 -10.62 49.26
N GLY A 664 -34.91 -11.93 49.40
CA GLY A 664 -33.96 -12.42 50.39
C GLY A 664 -33.35 -13.76 49.99
N SER A 665 -32.69 -14.42 50.90
CA SER A 665 -32.15 -15.78 50.71
C SER A 665 -32.73 -16.75 51.70
N VAL A 666 -32.94 -17.99 51.23
CA VAL A 666 -33.34 -19.13 52.10
C VAL A 666 -32.16 -19.49 52.98
N LYS A 667 -32.36 -19.52 54.29
CA LYS A 667 -31.38 -19.93 55.27
C LYS A 667 -31.65 -21.36 55.72
#